data_daa970ac3dcfbed50eeb1f78750a5cae
#
_entry.id   daa970ac3dcfbed50eeb1f78750a5cae
#
_cell.length_a   1.000
_cell.length_b   1.000
_cell.length_c   1.000
_cell.angle_alpha   90.00
_cell.angle_beta   90.00
_cell.angle_gamma   90.00
#
_symmetry.space_group_name_H-M   'P 1'
#
loop_
_entity.id
_entity.type
_entity.pdbx_description
1 polymer ?
#
loop_
_entity_poly.entity_id
_entity_poly.type
_entity_poly.pdbx_seq_one_letter_code
_entity_poly.pdbx_strand_id
1 'polypeptide(L)'
;GLVNCQAHPPHDIMLFRREQSDRYSKWNTLFRSPQFNGGIPFSGFRSPLDVFFGEQPVAKIVFSPEKAVYEYDYGTHAVRTTVFLPFHGTKVVVRVSVTNKTDKPAEVEAYPALYPYVNKACITPWDKYEWYLESVVGRDEKKLVFFTKLFSSGADPAERRAAAFTVDNLPGTQCEISLENYVGCGDFVLPESVKRGRLALEAEKTGAAGKFDREHTVFGYPPVYACRYVFTLGAGKTRTFTQTLMMFAGEDYDAAENASMYVYDGEKAVRAEEEKWTRFYDGLFSVRKIHTDDFMLDYYVNTFLPLQMYWTACLDRGWPTGMHGTRDASNDFMGVTALYPDWARQTLLSLFSCQRKKDGWFPRQVSTVSRKGPHDLRNFCDGGLFVLEFLYEYVTQTCDYSVFSERLPWLDSEEKASLETHILATFGYYLAKENLGEHGLVKIYGGDWLDSVNRAGLRGRGESVMATEQLVMSLILIPLLLKKAGESFSLCCDPGRLAEEYGRQAEELKGNLLRHAFNAHGFMNSVFNDDGHWLFSDCDPDGKERVYGPSNYYAIISGTVTGEREKSVWKNIEKLRYDFGYKLFSEGLGEKPIPCHGRMASGDIPIGLWANGNMYNHGSHGFLARALTVSGRAEQAYDVMKYLLPYDQEHHPVEITRSAPYAIVNCYQGVPYFYHRAAMPFLTGTVAMSLRLVYNWIMGIGYSPEGLLICPCLSSEFSFAEAEFCYDGKRIRLRTENPADKRPEDGKFILRLNGRNRDCWKKDPLTGKEKAFLPREELLPENFIEVIF
;
A
#
# COMPACT_ATOMS: atom_id res chain seq x y z
N GLY A 1 11.17 7.51 6.29
CA GLY A 1 10.43 8.73 6.43
C GLY A 1 9.52 9.01 5.29
N LEU A 2 8.36 9.28 5.68
CA LEU A 2 7.18 9.53 4.92
C LEU A 2 7.16 10.91 4.25
N VAL A 3 8.10 11.20 3.41
CA VAL A 3 7.86 12.25 2.45
C VAL A 3 7.70 11.60 1.07
N ASN A 4 6.82 10.64 1.02
CA ASN A 4 6.28 10.19 -0.24
C ASN A 4 5.12 11.13 -0.56
N CYS A 5 5.46 12.36 -0.89
CA CYS A 5 4.49 13.35 -1.30
C CYS A 5 4.07 13.05 -2.72
N GLN A 6 3.23 12.06 -2.88
CA GLN A 6 2.35 12.03 -4.03
C GLN A 6 1.27 13.07 -3.77
N ALA A 7 1.13 14.02 -4.65
CA ALA A 7 -0.11 14.75 -4.74
C ALA A 7 -1.24 13.76 -4.98
N HIS A 8 -2.37 13.96 -4.33
CA HIS A 8 -3.53 13.07 -4.41
C HIS A 8 -3.81 12.57 -5.83
N PRO A 9 -4.16 11.29 -6.02
CA PRO A 9 -4.76 10.89 -7.28
C PRO A 9 -5.95 11.82 -7.59
N PRO A 10 -6.10 12.31 -8.80
CA PRO A 10 -5.45 11.90 -10.04
C PRO A 10 -4.18 12.68 -10.42
N HIS A 11 -3.51 13.30 -9.49
CA HIS A 11 -2.38 14.21 -9.75
C HIS A 11 -1.08 13.42 -9.70
N ASP A 12 -0.64 12.92 -10.81
CA ASP A 12 0.56 12.09 -10.96
C ASP A 12 1.88 12.83 -10.75
N ILE A 13 2.03 13.46 -9.60
CA ILE A 13 3.24 14.18 -9.29
C ILE A 13 3.97 13.44 -8.17
N MET A 14 4.96 12.67 -8.55
CA MET A 14 5.83 11.98 -7.61
C MET A 14 6.98 12.88 -7.20
N LEU A 15 6.95 13.34 -5.97
CA LEU A 15 8.04 14.13 -5.42
C LEU A 15 9.26 13.29 -5.03
N PHE A 16 9.06 12.08 -4.51
CA PHE A 16 10.14 11.25 -3.98
C PHE A 16 9.86 9.77 -4.19
N ARG A 17 10.04 9.26 -5.40
CA ARG A 17 9.96 7.83 -5.66
C ARG A 17 11.26 7.31 -6.23
N ARG A 18 11.83 6.33 -5.54
CA ARG A 18 13.11 5.72 -5.91
C ARG A 18 13.00 4.57 -6.91
N GLU A 19 11.86 3.88 -6.92
CA GLU A 19 11.84 2.48 -7.37
C GLU A 19 11.77 2.26 -8.88
N GLN A 20 11.54 3.28 -9.70
CA GLN A 20 11.26 3.03 -11.13
C GLN A 20 12.00 3.89 -12.14
N SER A 21 12.73 4.91 -11.75
CA SER A 21 13.61 5.66 -12.64
C SER A 21 14.47 6.65 -11.86
N ASP A 22 15.55 7.15 -12.47
CA ASP A 22 16.32 8.30 -12.00
C ASP A 22 15.53 9.62 -12.06
N ARG A 23 14.26 9.55 -12.43
CA ARG A 23 13.34 10.65 -12.64
C ARG A 23 12.49 10.89 -11.40
N TYR A 24 12.95 11.78 -10.54
CA TYR A 24 12.19 12.26 -9.37
C TYR A 24 12.58 13.70 -9.06
N SER A 25 11.66 14.43 -8.43
CA SER A 25 11.97 15.77 -7.93
C SER A 25 13.09 15.71 -6.90
N LYS A 26 14.07 16.59 -7.05
CA LYS A 26 15.16 16.75 -6.09
C LYS A 26 14.97 18.08 -5.38
N TRP A 27 14.93 18.04 -4.08
CA TRP A 27 14.75 19.24 -3.26
C TRP A 27 15.89 19.33 -2.24
N ASN A 28 16.50 20.51 -2.15
CA ASN A 28 17.67 20.71 -1.34
C ASN A 28 17.72 22.15 -0.86
N THR A 29 18.29 22.41 0.30
CA THR A 29 18.69 23.74 0.76
C THR A 29 20.11 23.65 1.26
N LEU A 30 21.02 24.19 0.51
CA LEU A 30 22.42 24.30 0.88
C LEU A 30 22.69 25.62 1.56
N PHE A 31 23.66 25.61 2.47
CA PHE A 31 24.21 26.79 3.10
C PHE A 31 25.71 26.88 2.83
N ARG A 32 26.19 28.11 2.82
CA ARG A 32 27.61 28.42 2.73
C ARG A 32 27.88 29.62 3.65
N SER A 33 28.99 29.54 4.38
CA SER A 33 29.44 30.68 5.18
C SER A 33 30.96 30.87 4.92
N PRO A 34 31.37 32.00 4.35
CA PRO A 34 32.79 32.25 4.03
C PRO A 34 33.72 32.17 5.24
N GLN A 35 33.23 32.51 6.42
CA GLN A 35 34.00 32.47 7.68
C GLN A 35 33.99 31.06 8.30
N PHE A 36 33.24 30.13 7.75
CA PHE A 36 33.13 28.78 8.27
C PHE A 36 33.60 27.75 7.25
N ASN A 37 34.46 26.81 7.71
CA ASN A 37 34.94 25.66 6.93
C ASN A 37 35.47 26.04 5.52
N GLY A 38 36.12 27.22 5.41
CA GLY A 38 36.65 27.70 4.14
C GLY A 38 35.58 27.96 3.06
N GLY A 39 34.34 28.16 3.46
CA GLY A 39 33.22 28.41 2.57
C GLY A 39 32.72 27.14 1.88
N ILE A 40 33.01 25.94 2.39
CA ILE A 40 32.48 24.67 1.88
C ILE A 40 30.97 24.60 2.16
N PRO A 41 30.14 24.32 1.18
CA PRO A 41 28.69 24.21 1.38
C PRO A 41 28.33 23.10 2.36
N PHE A 42 27.34 23.34 3.20
CA PHE A 42 26.75 22.35 4.09
C PHE A 42 25.22 22.28 3.89
N SER A 43 24.66 21.13 4.17
CA SER A 43 23.25 20.84 3.88
C SER A 43 22.33 21.36 4.97
N GLY A 44 21.28 22.06 4.56
CA GLY A 44 20.15 22.38 5.43
C GLY A 44 19.00 21.42 5.30
N PHE A 45 18.82 20.86 4.12
CA PHE A 45 17.83 19.85 3.81
C PHE A 45 18.26 19.12 2.53
N ARG A 46 18.16 17.82 2.55
CA ARG A 46 18.26 16.98 1.34
C ARG A 46 17.04 16.09 1.27
N SER A 47 16.69 15.67 0.07
CA SER A 47 15.66 14.65 -0.06
C SER A 47 16.01 13.43 0.80
N PRO A 48 15.03 12.70 1.34
CA PRO A 48 15.30 11.57 2.26
C PRO A 48 16.26 10.52 1.73
N LEU A 49 16.40 10.40 0.42
CA LEU A 49 17.31 9.46 -0.23
C LEU A 49 18.80 9.85 -0.08
N ASP A 50 19.09 11.12 -0.04
CA ASP A 50 20.45 11.61 0.06
C ASP A 50 21.00 11.53 1.49
N VAL A 51 20.12 11.43 2.49
CA VAL A 51 20.49 11.30 3.90
C VAL A 51 21.17 9.96 4.20
N PHE A 52 20.83 8.90 3.47
CA PHE A 52 21.36 7.56 3.70
C PHE A 52 22.72 7.30 3.06
N PHE A 53 23.17 8.14 2.12
CA PHE A 53 24.38 7.88 1.32
C PHE A 53 25.53 8.88 1.52
N GLY A 54 25.36 9.87 2.38
CA GLY A 54 26.38 10.89 2.63
C GLY A 54 26.92 10.83 4.06
N GLU A 55 28.20 11.10 4.24
CA GLU A 55 28.81 11.41 5.54
C GLU A 55 28.29 12.77 6.04
N GLN A 56 27.05 12.81 6.55
CA GLN A 56 26.48 14.03 7.10
C GLN A 56 26.32 13.88 8.61
N PRO A 57 26.67 14.87 9.39
CA PRO A 57 26.40 14.88 10.81
C PRO A 57 24.90 15.08 11.04
N VAL A 58 24.14 14.00 10.96
CA VAL A 58 22.74 14.02 11.33
C VAL A 58 22.64 13.95 12.83
N ALA A 59 22.22 15.03 13.47
CA ALA A 59 22.03 15.04 14.90
C ALA A 59 20.77 14.29 15.31
N LYS A 60 19.66 14.50 14.60
CA LYS A 60 18.37 13.88 14.94
C LYS A 60 17.39 13.96 13.78
N ILE A 61 16.63 12.88 13.56
CA ILE A 61 15.45 12.86 12.67
C ILE A 61 14.25 12.40 13.48
N VAL A 62 13.15 13.15 13.40
CA VAL A 62 11.88 12.80 14.02
C VAL A 62 10.79 12.77 12.95
N PHE A 63 10.14 11.63 12.81
CA PHE A 63 8.95 11.48 12.00
C PHE A 63 7.73 11.36 12.92
N SER A 64 6.75 12.20 12.69
CA SER A 64 5.42 12.10 13.27
C SER A 64 4.39 12.04 12.16
N PRO A 65 3.14 11.66 12.43
CA PRO A 65 2.10 11.65 11.41
C PRO A 65 1.92 13.00 10.70
N GLU A 66 2.11 14.12 11.42
CA GLU A 66 1.87 15.47 10.92
C GLU A 66 3.06 16.05 10.14
N LYS A 67 4.28 15.64 10.48
CA LYS A 67 5.50 16.26 9.93
C LYS A 67 6.75 15.40 10.07
N ALA A 68 7.77 15.74 9.28
CA ALA A 68 9.13 15.28 9.46
C ALA A 68 10.03 16.43 9.92
N VAL A 69 10.87 16.19 10.91
CA VAL A 69 11.85 17.16 11.42
C VAL A 69 13.24 16.58 11.30
N TYR A 70 14.14 17.34 10.67
CA TYR A 70 15.54 17.00 10.52
C TYR A 70 16.36 18.04 11.28
N GLU A 71 17.29 17.61 12.14
CA GLU A 71 18.17 18.47 12.89
C GLU A 71 19.62 18.07 12.60
N TYR A 72 20.41 19.04 12.17
CA TYR A 72 21.84 18.89 11.85
C TYR A 72 22.66 19.83 12.71
N ASP A 73 23.72 19.33 13.30
CA ASP A 73 24.68 20.13 14.07
C ASP A 73 26.06 20.12 13.41
N TYR A 74 26.46 21.25 12.87
CA TYR A 74 27.74 21.45 12.22
C TYR A 74 28.78 22.12 13.15
N GLY A 75 28.54 22.14 14.45
CA GLY A 75 29.39 22.80 15.45
C GLY A 75 29.22 24.30 15.51
N THR A 76 29.48 25.01 14.43
CA THR A 76 29.32 26.48 14.34
C THR A 76 27.91 26.90 13.94
N HIS A 77 27.20 26.06 13.20
CA HIS A 77 25.82 26.29 12.79
C HIS A 77 24.99 25.05 13.09
N ALA A 78 23.74 25.27 13.51
CA ALA A 78 22.72 24.23 13.58
C ALA A 78 21.64 24.50 12.53
N VAL A 79 21.13 23.44 11.90
CA VAL A 79 20.04 23.57 10.93
C VAL A 79 18.90 22.68 11.36
N ARG A 80 17.69 23.25 11.39
CA ARG A 80 16.47 22.51 11.62
C ARG A 80 15.54 22.68 10.44
N THR A 81 15.15 21.56 9.84
CA THR A 81 14.20 21.52 8.71
C THR A 81 12.93 20.81 9.13
N THR A 82 11.79 21.44 8.93
CA THR A 82 10.46 20.87 9.13
C THR A 82 9.76 20.75 7.79
N VAL A 83 9.31 19.53 7.48
CA VAL A 83 8.55 19.23 6.26
C VAL A 83 7.16 18.78 6.66
N PHE A 84 6.14 19.37 6.09
CA PHE A 84 4.75 18.98 6.33
C PHE A 84 3.86 19.24 5.11
N LEU A 85 2.72 18.57 5.09
CA LEU A 85 1.67 18.76 4.09
C LEU A 85 0.53 19.57 4.72
N PRO A 86 0.07 20.66 4.14
CA PRO A 86 -1.20 21.27 4.53
C PRO A 86 -2.35 20.27 4.41
N PHE A 87 -3.32 20.37 5.29
CA PHE A 87 -4.43 19.42 5.38
C PHE A 87 -5.28 19.36 4.10
N HIS A 88 -5.36 20.47 3.39
CA HIS A 88 -6.06 20.57 2.11
C HIS A 88 -5.14 21.04 0.99
N GLY A 89 -5.39 20.51 -0.20
CA GLY A 89 -4.69 20.87 -1.44
C GLY A 89 -3.41 20.07 -1.67
N THR A 90 -2.77 20.37 -2.79
CA THR A 90 -1.61 19.63 -3.33
C THR A 90 -0.33 20.40 -3.07
N LYS A 91 0.04 20.56 -1.80
CA LYS A 91 1.16 21.40 -1.36
C LYS A 91 2.10 20.65 -0.44
N VAL A 92 3.39 21.00 -0.53
CA VAL A 92 4.42 20.59 0.43
C VAL A 92 5.09 21.84 0.95
N VAL A 93 5.20 21.96 2.25
CA VAL A 93 5.88 23.08 2.91
C VAL A 93 7.16 22.58 3.57
N VAL A 94 8.27 23.24 3.24
CA VAL A 94 9.58 23.00 3.85
C VAL A 94 10.03 24.29 4.53
N ARG A 95 10.22 24.22 5.84
CA ARG A 95 10.76 25.34 6.65
C ARG A 95 12.14 24.97 7.11
N VAL A 96 13.12 25.76 6.71
CA VAL A 96 14.54 25.54 7.06
C VAL A 96 14.99 26.69 7.93
N SER A 97 15.42 26.39 9.14
CA SER A 97 15.96 27.34 10.10
C SER A 97 17.46 27.10 10.27
N VAL A 98 18.25 28.14 10.08
CA VAL A 98 19.69 28.10 10.35
C VAL A 98 20.01 28.97 11.57
N THR A 99 20.78 28.41 12.50
CA THR A 99 21.21 29.08 13.74
C THR A 99 22.73 29.22 13.77
N ASN A 100 23.21 30.42 14.00
CA ASN A 100 24.63 30.67 14.28
C ASN A 100 24.91 30.32 15.76
N LYS A 101 25.70 29.30 15.99
CA LYS A 101 26.08 28.83 17.33
C LYS A 101 27.34 29.51 17.88
N THR A 102 27.98 30.34 17.06
CA THR A 102 29.22 31.06 17.46
C THR A 102 28.89 32.31 18.27
N ASP A 103 29.90 32.87 18.91
CA ASP A 103 29.84 34.11 19.69
C ASP A 103 29.94 35.39 18.83
N LYS A 104 30.11 35.26 17.50
CA LYS A 104 30.28 36.37 16.56
C LYS A 104 29.25 36.33 15.43
N PRO A 105 28.89 37.47 14.87
CA PRO A 105 28.12 37.47 13.64
C PRO A 105 28.87 36.78 12.50
N ALA A 106 28.14 36.05 11.67
CA ALA A 106 28.63 35.38 10.48
C ALA A 106 27.83 35.73 9.26
N GLU A 107 28.47 35.89 8.12
CA GLU A 107 27.78 35.98 6.85
C GLU A 107 27.35 34.55 6.43
N VAL A 108 26.12 34.39 6.01
CA VAL A 108 25.55 33.13 5.56
C VAL A 108 24.89 33.32 4.20
N GLU A 109 25.20 32.43 3.30
CA GLU A 109 24.52 32.28 2.04
C GLU A 109 23.56 31.07 2.13
N ALA A 110 22.32 31.21 1.67
CA ALA A 110 21.36 30.11 1.63
C ALA A 110 20.89 29.90 0.19
N TYR A 111 20.83 28.61 -0.22
CA TYR A 111 20.49 28.19 -1.57
C TYR A 111 19.33 27.18 -1.54
N PRO A 112 18.07 27.62 -1.34
CA PRO A 112 16.94 26.75 -1.59
C PRO A 112 16.84 26.41 -3.07
N ALA A 113 16.73 25.13 -3.38
CA ALA A 113 16.65 24.66 -4.76
C ALA A 113 15.75 23.43 -4.91
N LEU A 114 14.94 23.43 -5.96
CA LEU A 114 14.08 22.32 -6.35
C LEU A 114 14.25 22.03 -7.85
N TYR A 115 14.54 20.78 -8.19
CA TYR A 115 14.34 20.25 -9.52
C TYR A 115 12.96 19.58 -9.57
N PRO A 116 11.95 20.20 -10.20
CA PRO A 116 10.60 19.66 -10.24
C PRO A 116 10.52 18.53 -11.24
N TYR A 117 9.83 17.46 -10.87
CA TYR A 117 9.41 16.43 -11.80
C TYR A 117 7.90 16.51 -12.00
N VAL A 118 7.49 16.99 -13.16
CA VAL A 118 6.07 17.16 -13.55
C VAL A 118 5.80 16.14 -14.66
N ASN A 119 5.03 15.09 -14.37
CA ASN A 119 4.80 14.00 -15.32
C ASN A 119 3.32 13.61 -15.41
N LYS A 120 2.98 12.91 -16.50
CA LYS A 120 1.73 12.15 -16.62
C LYS A 120 1.85 10.78 -15.93
N ALA A 121 0.71 10.19 -15.58
CA ALA A 121 0.61 8.86 -14.97
C ALA A 121 1.24 7.74 -15.82
N CYS A 122 1.21 7.85 -17.12
CA CYS A 122 1.79 6.88 -18.04
C CYS A 122 3.16 7.32 -18.51
N ILE A 123 4.19 6.68 -17.98
CA ILE A 123 5.55 6.79 -18.52
C ILE A 123 5.61 5.94 -19.77
N THR A 124 5.67 6.59 -20.92
CA THR A 124 6.02 5.91 -22.16
C THR A 124 7.54 5.87 -22.32
N PRO A 125 8.12 4.87 -23.02
CA PRO A 125 9.56 4.82 -23.31
C PRO A 125 10.09 6.03 -24.11
N TRP A 126 9.21 6.83 -24.66
CA TRP A 126 9.48 8.00 -25.48
C TRP A 126 9.52 9.31 -24.68
N ASP A 127 9.63 9.22 -23.37
CA ASP A 127 9.55 10.35 -22.46
C ASP A 127 10.74 11.30 -22.58
N LYS A 128 10.68 12.10 -23.60
CA LYS A 128 11.39 13.38 -23.66
C LYS A 128 10.45 14.47 -23.18
N TYR A 129 9.89 14.27 -21.96
CA TYR A 129 8.87 15.16 -21.40
C TYR A 129 9.41 16.58 -21.22
N GLU A 130 10.72 16.75 -21.06
CA GLU A 130 11.40 18.04 -20.98
C GLU A 130 11.08 18.94 -22.17
N TRP A 131 10.86 18.36 -23.36
CA TRP A 131 10.49 19.14 -24.55
C TRP A 131 9.13 19.82 -24.44
N TYR A 132 8.30 19.37 -23.51
CA TYR A 132 6.96 19.90 -23.30
C TYR A 132 6.86 20.75 -22.04
N LEU A 133 8.00 21.08 -21.39
CA LEU A 133 8.03 21.94 -20.23
C LEU A 133 8.33 23.38 -20.61
N GLU A 134 7.57 24.29 -20.07
CA GLU A 134 7.88 25.72 -20.01
C GLU A 134 8.07 26.11 -18.55
N SER A 135 9.20 26.71 -18.21
CA SER A 135 9.49 27.17 -16.85
C SER A 135 9.83 28.66 -16.86
N VAL A 136 9.21 29.38 -15.95
CA VAL A 136 9.35 30.85 -15.80
C VAL A 136 9.48 31.22 -14.33
N VAL A 137 9.97 32.43 -14.07
CA VAL A 137 10.02 33.00 -12.73
C VAL A 137 9.26 34.31 -12.69
N GLY A 138 8.54 34.53 -11.63
CA GLY A 138 7.89 35.80 -11.31
C GLY A 138 8.11 36.21 -9.87
N ARG A 139 7.66 37.38 -9.46
CA ARG A 139 7.79 37.84 -8.10
C ARG A 139 6.61 38.70 -7.65
N ASP A 140 6.41 38.75 -6.35
CA ASP A 140 5.67 39.80 -5.67
C ASP A 140 6.59 40.48 -4.62
N GLU A 141 6.01 41.34 -3.80
CA GLU A 141 6.78 42.07 -2.77
C GLU A 141 7.48 41.13 -1.76
N LYS A 142 6.91 39.98 -1.49
CA LYS A 142 7.35 39.03 -0.43
C LYS A 142 7.91 37.74 -0.96
N LYS A 143 7.50 37.32 -2.14
CA LYS A 143 7.81 35.99 -2.68
C LYS A 143 8.35 36.02 -4.10
N LEU A 144 9.27 35.09 -4.37
CA LEU A 144 9.57 34.64 -5.71
C LEU A 144 8.70 33.42 -6.00
N VAL A 145 8.21 33.32 -7.22
CA VAL A 145 7.35 32.24 -7.70
C VAL A 145 7.96 31.66 -8.96
N PHE A 146 8.44 30.44 -8.86
CA PHE A 146 8.85 29.64 -10.02
C PHE A 146 7.66 28.83 -10.47
N PHE A 147 7.48 28.69 -11.77
CA PHE A 147 6.34 28.03 -12.33
C PHE A 147 6.73 27.22 -13.56
N THR A 148 6.31 25.95 -13.61
CA THR A 148 6.53 25.05 -14.73
C THR A 148 5.19 24.50 -15.21
N LYS A 149 4.94 24.62 -16.50
CA LYS A 149 3.82 24.01 -17.22
C LYS A 149 4.32 22.80 -18.00
N LEU A 150 3.57 21.71 -17.94
CA LEU A 150 3.67 20.62 -18.89
C LEU A 150 2.61 20.83 -19.98
N PHE A 151 3.05 21.09 -21.21
CA PHE A 151 2.13 21.15 -22.34
C PHE A 151 1.60 19.76 -22.67
N SER A 152 0.29 19.64 -22.70
CA SER A 152 -0.37 18.46 -23.24
C SER A 152 -0.45 18.57 -24.75
N SER A 153 -0.11 17.51 -25.46
CA SER A 153 -0.36 17.41 -26.91
C SER A 153 -1.85 17.20 -27.24
N GLY A 154 -2.70 16.99 -26.23
CA GLY A 154 -4.13 16.78 -26.36
C GLY A 154 -4.96 17.96 -25.88
N ALA A 155 -6.16 18.08 -26.40
CA ALA A 155 -7.13 19.09 -25.99
C ALA A 155 -7.82 18.77 -24.64
N ASP A 156 -7.48 17.64 -23.99
CA ASP A 156 -8.12 17.25 -22.72
C ASP A 156 -7.56 18.05 -21.56
N PRO A 157 -8.36 18.93 -20.91
CA PRO A 157 -7.94 19.68 -19.73
C PRO A 157 -7.46 18.78 -18.58
N ALA A 158 -7.99 17.56 -18.48
CA ALA A 158 -7.58 16.60 -17.44
C ALA A 158 -6.12 16.17 -17.55
N GLU A 159 -5.49 16.35 -18.71
CA GLU A 159 -4.08 16.03 -18.92
C GLU A 159 -3.11 17.17 -18.56
N ARG A 160 -3.61 18.36 -18.28
CA ARG A 160 -2.76 19.52 -17.95
C ARG A 160 -2.13 19.33 -16.57
N ARG A 161 -0.85 19.66 -16.47
CA ARG A 161 -0.07 19.59 -15.22
C ARG A 161 0.80 20.84 -15.08
N ALA A 162 0.91 21.33 -13.86
CA ALA A 162 1.83 22.42 -13.53
C ALA A 162 2.37 22.29 -12.12
N ALA A 163 3.53 22.87 -11.88
CA ALA A 163 4.13 23.03 -10.57
C ALA A 163 4.48 24.49 -10.31
N ALA A 164 4.25 24.95 -9.08
CA ALA A 164 4.71 26.25 -8.61
C ALA A 164 5.52 26.09 -7.34
N PHE A 165 6.64 26.79 -7.27
CA PHE A 165 7.51 26.81 -6.10
C PHE A 165 7.65 28.23 -5.60
N THR A 166 7.33 28.47 -4.35
CA THR A 166 7.44 29.80 -3.74
C THR A 166 8.53 29.81 -2.68
N VAL A 167 9.33 30.85 -2.70
CA VAL A 167 10.36 31.16 -1.70
C VAL A 167 10.33 32.65 -1.35
N ASP A 168 11.02 33.03 -0.27
CA ASP A 168 11.07 34.44 0.16
C ASP A 168 11.74 35.32 -0.91
N ASN A 169 11.24 36.52 -1.12
CA ASN A 169 11.86 37.53 -1.95
C ASN A 169 12.56 38.55 -1.03
N LEU A 170 13.87 38.40 -0.89
CA LEU A 170 14.68 39.30 -0.05
C LEU A 170 15.52 40.22 -0.93
N PRO A 171 15.89 41.40 -0.43
CA PRO A 171 16.79 42.31 -1.17
C PRO A 171 18.08 41.60 -1.59
N GLY A 172 18.51 41.79 -2.83
CA GLY A 172 19.72 41.20 -3.39
C GLY A 172 19.63 39.67 -3.68
N THR A 173 18.43 39.09 -3.66
CA THR A 173 18.22 37.69 -4.05
C THR A 173 18.59 37.50 -5.52
N GLN A 174 19.38 36.43 -5.76
CA GLN A 174 19.64 35.91 -7.10
C GLN A 174 18.81 34.66 -7.31
N CYS A 175 18.50 34.33 -8.57
CA CYS A 175 17.78 33.12 -8.92
C CYS A 175 18.31 32.43 -10.19
N GLU A 176 17.93 31.16 -10.38
CA GLU A 176 18.26 30.36 -11.55
C GLU A 176 17.07 29.45 -11.88
N ILE A 177 16.79 29.30 -13.16
CA ILE A 177 15.69 28.45 -13.69
C ILE A 177 16.16 27.32 -14.60
N SER A 178 17.45 27.34 -15.02
CA SER A 178 18.06 26.29 -15.83
C SER A 178 18.86 25.33 -14.95
N LEU A 179 18.51 24.03 -14.97
CA LEU A 179 19.25 23.02 -14.25
C LEU A 179 20.71 22.94 -14.67
N GLU A 180 20.95 23.04 -15.99
CA GLU A 180 22.30 22.99 -16.56
C GLU A 180 23.18 24.13 -16.01
N ASN A 181 22.65 25.35 -16.00
CA ASN A 181 23.37 26.50 -15.43
C ASN A 181 23.60 26.36 -13.91
N TYR A 182 22.63 25.79 -13.18
CA TYR A 182 22.71 25.61 -11.75
C TYR A 182 23.77 24.57 -11.36
N VAL A 183 23.71 23.38 -11.95
CA VAL A 183 24.64 22.29 -11.60
C VAL A 183 26.01 22.46 -12.25
N GLY A 184 26.07 22.98 -13.48
CA GLY A 184 27.32 23.12 -14.26
C GLY A 184 28.04 21.78 -14.40
N CYS A 185 29.34 21.77 -14.04
CA CYS A 185 30.14 20.55 -14.00
C CYS A 185 29.97 19.73 -12.70
N GLY A 186 29.14 20.19 -11.77
CA GLY A 186 28.80 19.50 -10.52
C GLY A 186 27.55 18.62 -10.71
N ASP A 187 26.89 18.38 -9.59
CA ASP A 187 25.60 17.71 -9.52
C ASP A 187 24.63 18.51 -8.65
N PHE A 188 23.41 17.99 -8.45
CA PHE A 188 22.42 18.67 -7.60
C PHE A 188 22.78 18.63 -6.10
N VAL A 189 23.66 17.74 -5.67
CA VAL A 189 24.16 17.67 -4.29
C VAL A 189 25.18 18.76 -4.01
N LEU A 190 26.04 19.05 -4.98
CA LEU A 190 27.06 20.09 -4.88
C LEU A 190 27.18 20.90 -6.19
N PRO A 191 26.19 21.77 -6.48
CA PRO A 191 26.14 22.52 -7.73
C PRO A 191 27.33 23.48 -7.87
N GLU A 192 27.80 23.64 -9.10
CA GLU A 192 28.91 24.58 -9.40
C GLU A 192 28.53 26.02 -9.08
N SER A 193 27.28 26.42 -9.29
CA SER A 193 26.77 27.75 -8.92
C SER A 193 26.89 28.04 -7.43
N VAL A 194 26.64 27.03 -6.58
CA VAL A 194 26.79 27.16 -5.12
C VAL A 194 28.28 27.27 -4.73
N LYS A 195 29.16 26.50 -5.35
CA LYS A 195 30.62 26.62 -5.15
C LYS A 195 31.11 28.02 -5.52
N ARG A 196 30.64 28.58 -6.63
CA ARG A 196 31.00 29.93 -7.10
C ARG A 196 30.35 31.05 -6.29
N GLY A 197 29.28 30.75 -5.53
CA GLY A 197 28.56 31.75 -4.76
C GLY A 197 27.77 32.74 -5.63
N ARG A 198 27.23 32.28 -6.78
CA ARG A 198 26.51 33.15 -7.72
C ARG A 198 25.49 32.38 -8.53
N LEU A 199 24.30 32.96 -8.70
CA LEU A 199 23.28 32.55 -9.68
C LEU A 199 23.16 33.59 -10.80
N ALA A 200 22.56 33.17 -11.93
CA ALA A 200 22.61 33.98 -13.16
C ALA A 200 21.68 35.20 -13.17
N LEU A 201 20.49 35.09 -12.54
CA LEU A 201 19.44 36.10 -12.61
C LEU A 201 19.37 36.87 -11.30
N GLU A 202 19.20 38.17 -11.38
CA GLU A 202 18.87 39.01 -10.22
C GLU A 202 17.34 39.06 -10.04
N ALA A 203 16.84 38.67 -8.87
CA ALA A 203 15.39 38.61 -8.63
C ALA A 203 14.69 39.95 -8.81
N GLU A 204 15.39 41.07 -8.56
CA GLU A 204 14.85 42.42 -8.76
C GLU A 204 14.57 42.72 -10.24
N LYS A 205 15.25 42.06 -11.15
CA LYS A 205 15.10 42.20 -12.61
C LYS A 205 14.10 41.25 -13.22
N THR A 206 13.61 40.25 -12.48
CA THR A 206 12.57 39.34 -12.96
C THR A 206 11.22 40.07 -12.99
N GLY A 207 10.27 39.54 -13.73
CA GLY A 207 9.00 40.15 -14.06
C GLY A 207 8.34 40.99 -12.97
N ALA A 208 7.51 41.94 -13.36
CA ALA A 208 6.79 42.82 -12.44
C ALA A 208 5.88 42.03 -11.48
N ALA A 209 5.55 42.62 -10.31
CA ALA A 209 4.69 42.00 -9.31
C ALA A 209 3.43 41.35 -9.92
N GLY A 210 3.21 40.07 -9.67
CA GLY A 210 2.09 39.33 -10.22
C GLY A 210 2.20 38.90 -11.69
N LYS A 211 3.35 39.10 -12.36
CA LYS A 211 3.60 38.63 -13.73
C LYS A 211 4.83 37.75 -13.81
N PHE A 212 4.75 36.75 -14.64
CA PHE A 212 5.89 35.89 -14.95
C PHE A 212 6.81 36.55 -15.98
N ASP A 213 8.11 36.33 -15.79
CA ASP A 213 9.14 36.84 -16.68
C ASP A 213 9.31 35.91 -17.88
N ARG A 214 8.71 36.31 -19.01
CA ARG A 214 8.77 35.55 -20.25
C ARG A 214 10.08 35.72 -21.02
N GLU A 215 10.88 36.75 -20.64
CA GLU A 215 12.19 36.97 -21.26
C GLU A 215 13.23 35.95 -20.72
N HIS A 216 13.03 35.48 -19.47
CA HIS A 216 13.87 34.46 -18.85
C HIS A 216 13.08 33.16 -18.70
N THR A 217 12.71 32.57 -19.82
CA THR A 217 11.97 31.32 -19.90
C THR A 217 12.90 30.18 -20.33
N VAL A 218 12.83 29.05 -19.62
CA VAL A 218 13.42 27.78 -20.03
C VAL A 218 12.33 26.94 -20.67
N PHE A 219 12.53 26.58 -21.93
CA PHE A 219 11.60 25.77 -22.70
C PHE A 219 12.32 24.58 -23.33
N GLY A 220 11.80 23.40 -23.12
CA GLY A 220 12.35 22.18 -23.70
C GLY A 220 13.63 21.66 -23.02
N TYR A 221 14.01 22.20 -21.88
CA TYR A 221 15.16 21.79 -21.08
C TYR A 221 14.76 21.55 -19.62
N PRO A 222 15.55 20.74 -18.87
CA PRO A 222 15.30 20.50 -17.46
C PRO A 222 15.33 21.80 -16.65
N PRO A 223 14.25 22.15 -15.94
CA PRO A 223 14.20 23.34 -15.08
C PRO A 223 14.83 23.10 -13.72
N VAL A 224 15.18 24.20 -13.05
CA VAL A 224 15.44 24.26 -11.62
C VAL A 224 14.80 25.51 -11.03
N TYR A 225 14.35 25.43 -9.81
CA TYR A 225 13.89 26.56 -9.02
C TYR A 225 14.92 26.81 -7.95
N ALA A 226 15.87 27.71 -8.20
CA ALA A 226 16.94 27.99 -7.26
C ALA A 226 17.04 29.47 -6.92
N CYS A 227 17.28 29.76 -5.64
CA CYS A 227 17.57 31.10 -5.15
C CYS A 227 18.86 31.13 -4.36
N ARG A 228 19.47 32.31 -4.27
CA ARG A 228 20.57 32.62 -3.38
C ARG A 228 20.23 33.83 -2.53
N TYR A 229 20.33 33.67 -1.22
CA TYR A 229 20.22 34.72 -0.24
C TYR A 229 21.57 34.97 0.41
N VAL A 230 21.90 36.24 0.69
CA VAL A 230 23.07 36.62 1.48
C VAL A 230 22.59 37.45 2.66
N PHE A 231 22.98 37.11 3.86
CA PHE A 231 22.58 37.79 5.08
C PHE A 231 23.58 37.61 6.20
N THR A 232 23.63 38.58 7.10
CA THR A 232 24.43 38.47 8.34
C THR A 232 23.56 37.85 9.43
N LEU A 233 24.03 36.74 10.04
CA LEU A 233 23.39 36.06 11.15
C LEU A 233 24.15 36.38 12.44
N GLY A 234 23.56 37.15 13.34
CA GLY A 234 24.14 37.50 14.62
C GLY A 234 24.45 36.31 15.50
N ALA A 235 25.33 36.47 16.49
CA ALA A 235 25.67 35.45 17.48
C ALA A 235 24.41 34.88 18.15
N GLY A 236 24.26 33.56 18.17
CA GLY A 236 23.10 32.85 18.74
C GLY A 236 21.75 33.10 18.04
N LYS A 237 21.72 33.79 16.92
CA LYS A 237 20.50 34.09 16.19
C LYS A 237 20.14 33.02 15.19
N THR A 238 18.83 32.93 14.93
CA THR A 238 18.22 32.00 13.97
C THR A 238 17.48 32.75 12.88
N ARG A 239 17.59 32.25 11.64
CA ARG A 239 16.77 32.69 10.52
C ARG A 239 16.03 31.51 9.90
N THR A 240 14.75 31.71 9.57
CA THR A 240 13.91 30.68 8.97
C THR A 240 13.48 31.11 7.58
N PHE A 241 13.50 30.15 6.65
CA PHE A 241 13.03 30.29 5.28
C PHE A 241 11.85 29.33 5.07
N THR A 242 10.81 29.79 4.42
CA THR A 242 9.67 28.95 4.05
C THR A 242 9.65 28.75 2.55
N GLN A 243 9.64 27.48 2.15
CA GLN A 243 9.57 27.02 0.76
C GLN A 243 8.27 26.25 0.60
N THR A 244 7.50 26.54 -0.43
CA THR A 244 6.24 25.83 -0.70
C THR A 244 6.22 25.35 -2.15
N LEU A 245 6.08 24.05 -2.33
CA LEU A 245 5.79 23.45 -3.64
C LEU A 245 4.29 23.19 -3.73
N MET A 246 3.70 23.61 -4.84
CA MET A 246 2.29 23.44 -5.17
C MET A 246 2.20 22.72 -6.52
N MET A 247 1.21 21.84 -6.64
CA MET A 247 0.98 21.05 -7.83
C MET A 247 -0.44 21.29 -8.31
N PHE A 248 -0.63 21.38 -9.62
CA PHE A 248 -1.90 21.71 -10.24
C PHE A 248 -2.18 20.76 -11.39
N ALA A 249 -3.44 20.39 -11.54
CA ALA A 249 -3.89 19.53 -12.62
C ALA A 249 -5.31 19.89 -13.04
N GLY A 250 -5.66 19.56 -14.25
CA GLY A 250 -7.02 19.75 -14.75
C GLY A 250 -7.48 21.20 -14.69
N GLU A 251 -8.62 21.44 -14.05
CA GLU A 251 -9.25 22.76 -13.93
C GLU A 251 -8.44 23.75 -13.09
N ASP A 252 -7.65 23.26 -12.13
CA ASP A 252 -6.81 24.11 -11.27
C ASP A 252 -5.52 24.59 -11.96
N TYR A 253 -5.28 24.17 -13.20
CA TYR A 253 -4.05 24.48 -13.92
C TYR A 253 -3.81 26.01 -14.06
N ASP A 254 -4.84 26.77 -14.34
CA ASP A 254 -4.74 28.24 -14.51
C ASP A 254 -4.58 28.98 -13.17
N ALA A 255 -5.00 28.35 -12.06
CA ALA A 255 -4.78 28.88 -10.71
C ALA A 255 -3.28 28.93 -10.32
N ALA A 256 -2.45 28.15 -10.99
CA ALA A 256 -1.01 28.13 -10.80
C ALA A 256 -0.33 29.49 -11.06
N GLU A 257 -0.86 30.29 -11.96
CA GLU A 257 -0.34 31.64 -12.23
C GLU A 257 -0.52 32.60 -11.04
N ASN A 258 -1.40 32.25 -10.08
CA ASN A 258 -1.65 32.99 -8.86
C ASN A 258 -1.06 32.30 -7.62
N ALA A 259 -0.01 31.52 -7.81
CA ALA A 259 0.58 30.64 -6.78
C ALA A 259 1.04 31.38 -5.50
N SER A 260 1.33 32.66 -5.57
CA SER A 260 1.69 33.50 -4.41
C SER A 260 0.59 33.57 -3.35
N MET A 261 -0.67 33.34 -3.71
CA MET A 261 -1.80 33.37 -2.78
C MET A 261 -1.82 32.19 -1.78
N TYR A 262 -1.00 31.17 -1.99
CA TYR A 262 -1.01 29.92 -1.22
C TYR A 262 0.17 29.80 -0.26
N VAL A 263 0.64 30.90 0.29
CA VAL A 263 1.85 30.92 1.12
C VAL A 263 1.53 30.65 2.59
N TYR A 264 2.33 29.80 3.23
CA TYR A 264 2.28 29.51 4.65
C TYR A 264 3.37 30.27 5.40
N ASP A 265 3.07 31.52 5.75
CA ASP A 265 3.99 32.36 6.52
C ASP A 265 3.73 32.25 8.02
N GLY A 266 4.80 32.00 8.76
CA GLY A 266 4.83 32.11 10.21
C GLY A 266 4.37 30.87 10.97
N GLU A 267 4.78 30.80 12.23
CA GLU A 267 4.53 29.68 13.14
C GLU A 267 3.04 29.40 13.38
N LYS A 268 2.21 30.45 13.39
CA LYS A 268 0.77 30.32 13.64
C LYS A 268 0.06 29.52 12.54
N ALA A 269 0.41 29.78 11.28
CA ALA A 269 -0.16 29.05 10.15
C ALA A 269 0.25 27.59 10.16
N VAL A 270 1.52 27.31 10.48
CA VAL A 270 2.04 25.94 10.59
C VAL A 270 1.32 25.17 11.70
N ARG A 271 1.20 25.73 12.89
CA ARG A 271 0.50 25.09 14.02
C ARG A 271 -0.97 24.79 13.70
N ALA A 272 -1.64 25.69 13.00
CA ALA A 272 -3.04 25.48 12.62
C ALA A 272 -3.20 24.28 11.66
N GLU A 273 -2.22 24.00 10.78
CA GLU A 273 -2.22 22.80 9.94
C GLU A 273 -1.87 21.55 10.76
N GLU A 274 -0.87 21.61 11.65
CA GLU A 274 -0.54 20.53 12.56
C GLU A 274 -1.76 20.08 13.38
N GLU A 275 -2.50 21.03 13.97
CA GLU A 275 -3.71 20.74 14.74
C GLU A 275 -4.82 20.04 13.93
N LYS A 276 -4.95 20.35 12.62
CA LYS A 276 -5.89 19.66 11.74
C LYS A 276 -5.48 18.20 11.53
N TRP A 277 -4.20 17.98 11.28
CA TRP A 277 -3.66 16.63 11.11
C TRP A 277 -3.75 15.81 12.40
N THR A 278 -3.43 16.42 13.55
CA THR A 278 -3.56 15.75 14.85
C THR A 278 -4.99 15.27 15.04
N ARG A 279 -6.00 16.12 14.85
CA ARG A 279 -7.40 15.71 14.96
C ARG A 279 -7.79 14.59 14.00
N PHE A 280 -7.29 14.66 12.77
CA PHE A 280 -7.54 13.61 11.77
C PHE A 280 -6.94 12.27 12.18
N TYR A 281 -5.67 12.26 12.60
CA TYR A 281 -5.01 11.03 13.03
C TYR A 281 -5.54 10.50 14.35
N ASP A 282 -5.92 11.34 15.30
CA ASP A 282 -6.60 10.93 16.52
C ASP A 282 -7.93 10.21 16.18
N GLY A 283 -8.65 10.74 15.19
CA GLY A 283 -9.85 10.08 14.65
C GLY A 283 -9.52 8.70 14.05
N LEU A 284 -8.51 8.63 13.18
CA LEU A 284 -8.07 7.37 12.55
C LEU A 284 -7.63 6.33 13.59
N PHE A 285 -6.80 6.75 14.58
CA PHE A 285 -6.26 5.87 15.61
C PHE A 285 -7.28 5.44 16.66
N SER A 286 -8.42 6.13 16.73
CA SER A 286 -9.51 5.79 17.65
C SER A 286 -10.50 4.77 17.12
N VAL A 287 -10.48 4.45 15.82
CA VAL A 287 -11.45 3.55 15.17
C VAL A 287 -11.34 2.13 15.69
N ARG A 288 -10.11 1.66 15.88
CA ARG A 288 -9.78 0.35 16.44
C ARG A 288 -8.56 0.47 17.32
N LYS A 289 -8.57 -0.26 18.43
CA LYS A 289 -7.43 -0.33 19.37
C LYS A 289 -7.24 -1.74 19.86
N ILE A 290 -6.00 -2.08 20.17
CA ILE A 290 -5.66 -3.27 20.94
C ILE A 290 -4.95 -2.86 22.22
N HIS A 291 -5.03 -3.73 23.22
CA HIS A 291 -4.24 -3.64 24.43
C HIS A 291 -3.84 -5.03 24.87
N THR A 292 -2.54 -5.25 25.04
CA THR A 292 -1.93 -6.54 25.38
C THR A 292 -0.82 -6.34 26.41
N ASP A 293 -0.09 -7.41 26.73
CA ASP A 293 1.13 -7.35 27.55
C ASP A 293 2.33 -6.76 26.79
N ASP A 294 2.27 -6.65 25.45
CA ASP A 294 3.32 -6.08 24.61
C ASP A 294 3.01 -4.62 24.25
N PHE A 295 3.55 -3.69 25.02
CA PHE A 295 3.38 -2.26 24.78
C PHE A 295 3.86 -1.81 23.37
N MET A 296 4.93 -2.42 22.84
CA MET A 296 5.46 -2.02 21.53
C MET A 296 4.54 -2.50 20.41
N LEU A 297 3.96 -3.68 20.53
CA LEU A 297 2.92 -4.18 19.64
C LEU A 297 1.69 -3.25 19.67
N ASP A 298 1.20 -2.94 20.86
CA ASP A 298 0.04 -2.05 21.06
C ASP A 298 0.29 -0.69 20.39
N TYR A 299 1.43 -0.09 20.67
CA TYR A 299 1.80 1.21 20.09
C TYR A 299 1.87 1.15 18.57
N TYR A 300 2.52 0.12 18.01
CA TYR A 300 2.64 -0.04 16.57
C TYR A 300 1.29 -0.25 15.89
N VAL A 301 0.48 -1.17 16.40
CA VAL A 301 -0.82 -1.53 15.82
C VAL A 301 -1.83 -0.39 15.94
N ASN A 302 -1.78 0.37 17.04
CA ASN A 302 -2.71 1.47 17.27
C ASN A 302 -2.34 2.76 16.53
N THR A 303 -1.11 2.88 15.97
CA THR A 303 -0.63 4.11 15.32
C THR A 303 -0.08 3.88 13.91
N PHE A 304 1.05 3.20 13.78
CA PHE A 304 1.74 3.08 12.49
C PHE A 304 1.01 2.19 11.49
N LEU A 305 0.37 1.14 11.94
CA LEU A 305 -0.32 0.21 11.07
C LEU A 305 -1.54 0.85 10.39
N PRO A 306 -2.49 1.51 11.07
CA PRO A 306 -3.58 2.24 10.42
C PRO A 306 -3.08 3.43 9.60
N LEU A 307 -2.01 4.10 10.02
CA LEU A 307 -1.38 5.18 9.26
C LEU A 307 -0.85 4.67 7.91
N GLN A 308 -0.09 3.59 7.92
CA GLN A 308 0.43 3.00 6.69
C GLN A 308 -0.70 2.47 5.79
N MET A 309 -1.76 1.89 6.38
CA MET A 309 -2.93 1.45 5.61
C MET A 309 -3.60 2.61 4.89
N TYR A 310 -3.85 3.71 5.59
CA TYR A 310 -4.42 4.92 5.00
C TYR A 310 -3.58 5.41 3.82
N TRP A 311 -2.26 5.57 4.01
CA TRP A 311 -1.38 6.06 2.96
C TRP A 311 -1.21 5.08 1.80
N THR A 312 -1.18 3.79 2.05
CA THR A 312 -1.11 2.77 0.98
C THR A 312 -2.34 2.86 0.07
N ALA A 313 -3.53 3.01 0.66
CA ALA A 313 -4.77 3.17 -0.09
C ALA A 313 -4.82 4.51 -0.85
N CYS A 314 -4.44 5.62 -0.21
CA CYS A 314 -4.40 6.95 -0.84
C CYS A 314 -3.48 7.01 -2.07
N LEU A 315 -2.40 6.25 -2.05
CA LEU A 315 -1.34 6.34 -3.05
C LEU A 315 -1.42 5.22 -4.11
N ASP A 316 -2.50 4.45 -4.14
CA ASP A 316 -2.68 3.30 -5.05
C ASP A 316 -1.43 2.43 -5.11
N ARG A 317 -0.82 2.14 -3.95
CA ARG A 317 0.51 1.51 -3.82
C ARG A 317 1.61 2.23 -4.59
N GLY A 318 1.38 3.47 -5.02
CA GLY A 318 2.32 4.27 -5.78
C GLY A 318 2.70 3.69 -7.16
N TRP A 319 1.84 2.92 -7.81
CA TRP A 319 2.06 2.45 -9.16
C TRP A 319 2.10 3.62 -10.15
N PRO A 320 3.14 3.76 -10.98
CA PRO A 320 3.30 4.92 -11.86
C PRO A 320 2.43 4.82 -13.13
N THR A 321 1.53 3.84 -13.18
CA THR A 321 0.74 3.55 -14.38
C THR A 321 -0.58 4.32 -14.46
N GLY A 322 -1.00 4.99 -13.37
CA GLY A 322 -2.35 5.57 -13.25
C GLY A 322 -3.45 4.50 -13.22
N MET A 323 -3.06 3.27 -12.89
CA MET A 323 -3.95 2.12 -12.77
C MET A 323 -3.67 1.39 -11.46
N HIS A 324 -4.72 0.88 -10.84
CA HIS A 324 -4.64 0.03 -9.65
C HIS A 324 -5.07 -1.40 -10.01
N GLY A 325 -4.32 -2.39 -9.56
CA GLY A 325 -4.67 -3.79 -9.80
C GLY A 325 -6.02 -4.12 -9.16
N THR A 326 -6.91 -4.80 -9.88
CA THR A 326 -8.23 -5.18 -9.36
C THR A 326 -8.10 -6.02 -8.09
N ARG A 327 -7.21 -7.02 -8.07
CA ARG A 327 -6.90 -7.79 -6.85
C ARG A 327 -6.24 -6.94 -5.77
N ASP A 328 -5.37 -5.99 -6.17
CA ASP A 328 -4.63 -5.12 -5.25
C ASP A 328 -5.58 -4.17 -4.53
N ALA A 329 -6.47 -3.49 -5.27
CA ALA A 329 -7.51 -2.66 -4.71
C ALA A 329 -8.43 -3.46 -3.77
N SER A 330 -8.84 -4.66 -4.18
CA SER A 330 -9.68 -5.52 -3.33
C SER A 330 -8.99 -5.86 -2.01
N ASN A 331 -7.72 -6.29 -2.05
CA ASN A 331 -6.96 -6.61 -0.83
C ASN A 331 -6.75 -5.40 0.07
N ASP A 332 -6.36 -4.24 -0.49
CA ASP A 332 -6.11 -3.04 0.28
C ASP A 332 -7.39 -2.55 0.97
N PHE A 333 -8.51 -2.55 0.23
CA PHE A 333 -9.75 -2.04 0.76
C PHE A 333 -10.49 -3.02 1.70
N MET A 334 -10.14 -4.29 1.73
CA MET A 334 -10.50 -5.16 2.87
C MET A 334 -9.87 -4.66 4.19
N GLY A 335 -8.65 -4.11 4.17
CA GLY A 335 -8.03 -3.45 5.32
C GLY A 335 -8.63 -2.08 5.63
N VAL A 336 -8.96 -1.30 4.60
CA VAL A 336 -9.56 0.04 4.73
C VAL A 336 -11.00 -0.02 5.26
N THR A 337 -11.73 -1.09 5.01
CA THR A 337 -13.16 -1.24 5.39
C THR A 337 -13.43 -0.87 6.84
N ALA A 338 -12.55 -1.28 7.74
CA ALA A 338 -12.69 -0.98 9.16
C ALA A 338 -12.41 0.48 9.52
N LEU A 339 -11.58 1.17 8.73
CA LEU A 339 -11.11 2.53 8.99
C LEU A 339 -12.01 3.58 8.31
N TYR A 340 -12.40 3.30 7.06
CA TYR A 340 -13.17 4.19 6.20
C TYR A 340 -14.19 3.40 5.36
N PRO A 341 -15.31 2.97 5.95
CA PRO A 341 -16.29 2.13 5.26
C PRO A 341 -16.90 2.80 4.02
N ASP A 342 -17.12 4.11 4.03
CA ASP A 342 -17.66 4.84 2.87
C ASP A 342 -16.69 4.82 1.68
N TRP A 343 -15.40 4.95 1.94
CA TRP A 343 -14.39 4.85 0.89
C TRP A 343 -14.27 3.42 0.35
N ALA A 344 -14.32 2.42 1.23
CA ALA A 344 -14.36 1.01 0.83
C ALA A 344 -15.60 0.73 -0.04
N ARG A 345 -16.77 1.26 0.34
CA ARG A 345 -18.01 1.17 -0.46
C ARG A 345 -17.82 1.73 -1.88
N GLN A 346 -17.31 2.95 -1.97
CA GLN A 346 -17.08 3.60 -3.26
C GLN A 346 -16.13 2.80 -4.15
N THR A 347 -15.04 2.28 -3.58
CA THR A 347 -14.07 1.45 -4.29
C THR A 347 -14.69 0.14 -4.75
N LEU A 348 -15.46 -0.54 -3.91
CA LEU A 348 -16.16 -1.77 -4.26
C LEU A 348 -17.08 -1.57 -5.45
N LEU A 349 -17.93 -0.53 -5.42
CA LEU A 349 -18.86 -0.21 -6.50
C LEU A 349 -18.13 0.22 -7.79
N SER A 350 -17.02 0.92 -7.65
CA SER A 350 -16.14 1.28 -8.78
C SER A 350 -15.55 0.04 -9.46
N LEU A 351 -15.07 -0.93 -8.69
CA LEU A 351 -14.53 -2.19 -9.23
C LEU A 351 -15.61 -2.94 -10.02
N PHE A 352 -16.82 -3.11 -9.47
CA PHE A 352 -17.93 -3.74 -10.20
C PHE A 352 -18.31 -2.96 -11.46
N SER A 353 -18.24 -1.63 -11.45
CA SER A 353 -18.47 -0.80 -12.65
C SER A 353 -17.43 -0.98 -13.76
N CYS A 354 -16.30 -1.59 -13.45
CA CYS A 354 -15.26 -1.97 -14.41
C CYS A 354 -15.36 -3.44 -14.86
N GLN A 355 -16.39 -4.17 -14.46
CA GLN A 355 -16.67 -5.52 -14.92
C GLN A 355 -17.18 -5.51 -16.36
N ARG A 356 -16.78 -6.46 -17.18
CA ARG A 356 -17.21 -6.59 -18.57
C ARG A 356 -18.56 -7.31 -18.67
N LYS A 357 -19.54 -6.68 -19.35
CA LYS A 357 -20.89 -7.24 -19.52
C LYS A 357 -20.88 -8.52 -20.34
N LYS A 358 -20.05 -8.57 -21.39
CA LYS A 358 -19.99 -9.68 -22.34
C LYS A 358 -19.84 -11.05 -21.68
N ASP A 359 -19.04 -11.14 -20.61
CA ASP A 359 -18.67 -12.41 -20.00
C ASP A 359 -18.47 -12.36 -18.47
N GLY A 360 -18.61 -11.21 -17.82
CA GLY A 360 -18.48 -11.11 -16.37
C GLY A 360 -17.04 -11.01 -15.86
N TRP A 361 -16.05 -10.89 -16.75
CA TRP A 361 -14.63 -10.80 -16.39
C TRP A 361 -14.24 -9.39 -15.91
N PHE A 362 -13.18 -9.31 -15.08
CA PHE A 362 -12.59 -8.06 -14.58
C PHE A 362 -11.22 -7.78 -15.19
N PRO A 363 -10.89 -6.51 -15.53
CA PRO A 363 -9.54 -6.11 -15.95
C PRO A 363 -8.49 -6.47 -14.88
N ARG A 364 -7.27 -6.76 -15.33
CA ARG A 364 -6.13 -6.96 -14.40
C ARG A 364 -5.84 -5.71 -13.57
N GLN A 365 -5.89 -4.54 -14.23
CA GLN A 365 -5.79 -3.25 -13.54
C GLN A 365 -6.86 -2.30 -14.07
N VAL A 366 -7.42 -1.50 -13.20
CA VAL A 366 -8.42 -0.48 -13.53
C VAL A 366 -7.81 0.91 -13.41
N SER A 367 -8.25 1.84 -14.25
CA SER A 367 -7.85 3.23 -14.17
C SER A 367 -8.33 3.87 -12.87
N THR A 368 -7.47 4.61 -12.21
CA THR A 368 -7.80 5.41 -11.03
C THR A 368 -8.38 6.78 -11.40
N VAL A 369 -8.33 7.15 -12.68
CA VAL A 369 -8.76 8.46 -13.17
C VAL A 369 -10.15 8.39 -13.81
N SER A 370 -10.45 7.33 -14.56
CA SER A 370 -11.68 7.24 -15.33
C SER A 370 -12.10 5.78 -15.53
N ARG A 371 -13.41 5.51 -15.36
CA ARG A 371 -14.01 4.22 -15.75
C ARG A 371 -13.78 3.86 -17.22
N LYS A 372 -13.59 4.84 -18.08
CA LYS A 372 -13.32 4.62 -19.53
C LYS A 372 -11.86 4.26 -19.84
N GLY A 373 -11.00 4.20 -18.83
CA GLY A 373 -9.62 3.77 -18.97
C GLY A 373 -8.59 4.88 -19.08
N PRO A 374 -7.33 4.55 -19.39
CA PRO A 374 -6.86 3.23 -19.83
C PRO A 374 -6.94 2.15 -18.74
N HIS A 375 -7.19 0.91 -19.15
CA HIS A 375 -7.20 -0.28 -18.29
C HIS A 375 -6.20 -1.32 -18.82
N ASP A 376 -5.66 -2.14 -17.93
CA ASP A 376 -4.89 -3.32 -18.32
C ASP A 376 -5.85 -4.51 -18.53
N LEU A 377 -6.10 -4.84 -19.78
CA LEU A 377 -7.05 -5.87 -20.20
C LEU A 377 -6.42 -7.26 -20.38
N ARG A 378 -5.20 -7.50 -19.89
CA ARG A 378 -4.63 -8.85 -19.91
C ARG A 378 -5.49 -9.77 -19.04
N ASN A 379 -5.81 -10.95 -19.59
CA ASN A 379 -6.69 -11.90 -18.92
C ASN A 379 -5.96 -12.60 -17.77
N PHE A 380 -6.22 -12.15 -16.54
CA PHE A 380 -5.81 -12.78 -15.28
C PHE A 380 -7.04 -13.40 -14.62
N CYS A 381 -6.87 -14.56 -14.00
CA CYS A 381 -8.00 -15.33 -13.51
C CYS A 381 -8.48 -14.95 -12.10
N ASP A 382 -7.75 -14.18 -11.34
CA ASP A 382 -7.98 -13.98 -9.90
C ASP A 382 -8.76 -12.72 -9.54
N GLY A 383 -8.82 -11.73 -10.45
CA GLY A 383 -9.38 -10.41 -10.14
C GLY A 383 -10.81 -10.45 -9.58
N GLY A 384 -11.72 -11.14 -10.26
CA GLY A 384 -13.13 -11.25 -9.83
C GLY A 384 -13.31 -11.99 -8.51
N LEU A 385 -12.43 -12.96 -8.20
CA LEU A 385 -12.47 -13.73 -6.96
C LEU A 385 -12.08 -12.85 -5.76
N PHE A 386 -11.07 -12.00 -5.91
CA PHE A 386 -10.73 -11.01 -4.90
C PHE A 386 -11.82 -9.95 -4.71
N VAL A 387 -12.53 -9.55 -5.78
CA VAL A 387 -13.67 -8.63 -5.68
C VAL A 387 -14.82 -9.26 -4.88
N LEU A 388 -15.10 -10.56 -5.09
CA LEU A 388 -16.13 -11.28 -4.30
C LEU A 388 -15.70 -11.44 -2.83
N GLU A 389 -14.42 -11.71 -2.55
CA GLU A 389 -13.90 -11.74 -1.18
C GLU A 389 -14.05 -10.36 -0.51
N PHE A 390 -13.69 -9.28 -1.22
CA PHE A 390 -13.87 -7.92 -0.73
C PHE A 390 -15.33 -7.57 -0.46
N LEU A 391 -16.25 -7.94 -1.36
CA LEU A 391 -17.68 -7.77 -1.14
C LEU A 391 -18.15 -8.46 0.16
N TYR A 392 -17.74 -9.72 0.36
CA TYR A 392 -18.10 -10.46 1.56
C TYR A 392 -17.58 -9.79 2.83
N GLU A 393 -16.30 -9.47 2.86
CA GLU A 393 -15.65 -8.79 4.00
C GLU A 393 -16.29 -7.41 4.28
N TYR A 394 -16.54 -6.62 3.23
CA TYR A 394 -17.16 -5.31 3.36
C TYR A 394 -18.55 -5.42 3.99
N VAL A 395 -19.44 -6.19 3.39
CA VAL A 395 -20.84 -6.24 3.85
C VAL A 395 -20.97 -6.88 5.22
N THR A 396 -20.22 -7.95 5.50
CA THR A 396 -20.30 -8.61 6.82
C THR A 396 -19.71 -7.76 7.93
N GLN A 397 -18.69 -6.94 7.64
CA GLN A 397 -18.05 -6.07 8.63
C GLN A 397 -18.84 -4.80 8.89
N THR A 398 -19.44 -4.20 7.84
CA THR A 398 -20.17 -2.93 7.94
C THR A 398 -21.67 -3.09 8.16
N CYS A 399 -22.21 -4.27 7.86
CA CYS A 399 -23.66 -4.53 7.79
C CYS A 399 -24.39 -3.65 6.74
N ASP A 400 -23.65 -3.08 5.77
CA ASP A 400 -24.20 -2.27 4.70
C ASP A 400 -24.79 -3.13 3.57
N TYR A 401 -26.00 -3.65 3.77
CA TYR A 401 -26.74 -4.37 2.73
C TYR A 401 -27.33 -3.44 1.66
N SER A 402 -27.27 -2.11 1.85
CA SER A 402 -27.81 -1.15 0.87
C SER A 402 -27.06 -1.21 -0.47
N VAL A 403 -25.85 -1.75 -0.51
CA VAL A 403 -25.09 -1.96 -1.76
C VAL A 403 -25.88 -2.82 -2.77
N PHE A 404 -26.78 -3.70 -2.31
CA PHE A 404 -27.62 -4.52 -3.19
C PHE A 404 -28.74 -3.74 -3.90
N SER A 405 -29.03 -2.52 -3.46
CA SER A 405 -29.93 -1.60 -4.17
C SER A 405 -29.23 -0.83 -5.30
N GLU A 406 -27.92 -0.88 -5.37
CA GLU A 406 -27.15 -0.13 -6.37
C GLU A 406 -27.29 -0.70 -7.78
N ARG A 407 -27.31 0.22 -8.74
CA ARG A 407 -27.34 -0.11 -10.16
C ARG A 407 -26.12 0.47 -10.85
N LEU A 408 -25.26 -0.42 -11.31
CA LEU A 408 -23.93 -0.09 -11.82
C LEU A 408 -23.84 -0.30 -13.33
N PRO A 409 -23.11 0.55 -14.06
CA PRO A 409 -22.79 0.32 -15.46
C PRO A 409 -21.73 -0.79 -15.58
N TRP A 410 -21.50 -1.23 -16.81
CA TRP A 410 -20.43 -2.18 -17.15
C TRP A 410 -19.24 -1.45 -17.78
N LEU A 411 -18.10 -2.10 -17.86
CA LEU A 411 -16.92 -1.58 -18.54
C LEU A 411 -17.22 -1.27 -20.03
N ASP A 412 -17.90 -2.18 -20.69
CA ASP A 412 -18.20 -2.19 -22.12
C ASP A 412 -19.65 -1.78 -22.45
N SER A 413 -20.44 -1.30 -21.46
CA SER A 413 -21.84 -0.86 -21.65
C SER A 413 -22.24 0.17 -20.61
N GLU A 414 -23.00 1.19 -21.03
CA GLU A 414 -23.62 2.17 -20.13
C GLU A 414 -24.94 1.65 -19.52
N GLU A 415 -25.43 0.51 -19.96
CA GLU A 415 -26.58 -0.14 -19.35
C GLU A 415 -26.29 -0.48 -17.88
N LYS A 416 -27.19 -0.15 -16.99
CA LYS A 416 -27.02 -0.39 -15.56
C LYS A 416 -27.74 -1.66 -15.12
N ALA A 417 -27.06 -2.50 -14.39
CA ALA A 417 -27.57 -3.71 -13.75
C ALA A 417 -27.45 -3.62 -12.22
N SER A 418 -28.22 -4.42 -11.50
CA SER A 418 -28.08 -4.54 -10.04
C SER A 418 -26.73 -5.16 -9.68
N LEU A 419 -26.19 -4.85 -8.49
CA LEU A 419 -24.98 -5.48 -7.99
C LEU A 419 -25.10 -7.02 -7.98
N GLU A 420 -26.28 -7.54 -7.64
CA GLU A 420 -26.57 -8.97 -7.74
C GLU A 420 -26.32 -9.53 -9.14
N THR A 421 -26.78 -8.83 -10.20
CA THR A 421 -26.52 -9.23 -11.60
C THR A 421 -25.03 -9.29 -11.91
N HIS A 422 -24.26 -8.32 -11.41
CA HIS A 422 -22.78 -8.33 -11.53
C HIS A 422 -22.15 -9.53 -10.83
N ILE A 423 -22.62 -9.87 -9.62
CA ILE A 423 -22.16 -11.05 -8.87
C ILE A 423 -22.44 -12.33 -9.65
N LEU A 424 -23.68 -12.50 -10.16
CA LEU A 424 -24.04 -13.68 -10.94
C LEU A 424 -23.26 -13.78 -12.25
N ALA A 425 -22.96 -12.64 -12.90
CA ALA A 425 -22.09 -12.62 -14.08
C ALA A 425 -20.65 -13.04 -13.74
N THR A 426 -20.13 -12.68 -12.56
CA THR A 426 -18.82 -13.15 -12.09
C THR A 426 -18.79 -14.68 -11.98
N PHE A 427 -19.78 -15.27 -11.32
CA PHE A 427 -19.89 -16.73 -11.26
C PHE A 427 -20.10 -17.37 -12.63
N GLY A 428 -20.91 -16.74 -13.49
CA GLY A 428 -21.08 -17.18 -14.88
C GLY A 428 -19.76 -17.28 -15.65
N TYR A 429 -18.84 -16.34 -15.43
CA TYR A 429 -17.51 -16.42 -16.01
C TYR A 429 -16.72 -17.63 -15.50
N TYR A 430 -16.58 -17.79 -14.18
CA TYR A 430 -15.75 -18.83 -13.60
C TYR A 430 -16.30 -20.25 -13.81
N LEU A 431 -17.62 -20.40 -13.87
CA LEU A 431 -18.28 -21.69 -14.03
C LEU A 431 -18.52 -22.07 -15.49
N ALA A 432 -18.26 -21.15 -16.42
CA ALA A 432 -18.36 -21.43 -17.84
C ALA A 432 -17.37 -22.55 -18.23
N LYS A 433 -17.84 -23.52 -19.01
CA LYS A 433 -17.04 -24.69 -19.42
C LYS A 433 -15.73 -24.29 -20.12
N GLU A 434 -15.75 -23.20 -20.88
CA GLU A 434 -14.58 -22.66 -21.57
C GLU A 434 -13.53 -22.09 -20.62
N ASN A 435 -13.90 -21.71 -19.38
CA ASN A 435 -13.02 -21.16 -18.36
C ASN A 435 -12.56 -22.19 -17.32
N LEU A 436 -12.99 -23.44 -17.47
CA LEU A 436 -12.48 -24.59 -16.72
C LEU A 436 -11.57 -25.42 -17.63
N GLY A 437 -10.46 -25.89 -17.08
CA GLY A 437 -9.50 -26.71 -17.80
C GLY A 437 -9.85 -28.19 -17.82
N GLU A 438 -8.88 -29.01 -18.22
CA GLU A 438 -9.06 -30.48 -18.39
C GLU A 438 -9.27 -31.21 -17.05
N HIS A 439 -8.77 -30.62 -15.94
CA HIS A 439 -8.99 -31.15 -14.58
C HIS A 439 -10.25 -30.54 -13.92
N GLY A 440 -10.99 -29.70 -14.64
CA GLY A 440 -12.15 -28.97 -14.09
C GLY A 440 -11.75 -27.88 -13.09
N LEU A 441 -10.54 -27.35 -13.19
CA LEU A 441 -10.04 -26.25 -12.38
C LEU A 441 -10.09 -24.94 -13.18
N VAL A 442 -10.02 -23.79 -12.49
CA VAL A 442 -10.04 -22.47 -13.12
C VAL A 442 -8.82 -22.26 -14.01
N LYS A 443 -9.05 -21.87 -15.27
CA LYS A 443 -7.96 -21.57 -16.21
C LYS A 443 -7.18 -20.34 -15.78
N ILE A 444 -5.84 -20.44 -15.80
CA ILE A 444 -4.93 -19.37 -15.35
C ILE A 444 -4.74 -18.26 -16.39
N TYR A 445 -4.83 -18.57 -17.69
CA TYR A 445 -4.57 -17.64 -18.80
C TYR A 445 -3.26 -16.85 -18.64
N GLY A 446 -3.34 -15.50 -18.51
CA GLY A 446 -2.20 -14.61 -18.38
C GLY A 446 -1.50 -14.70 -17.01
N GLY A 447 -2.19 -15.19 -15.99
CA GLY A 447 -1.65 -15.32 -14.64
C GLY A 447 -2.71 -15.33 -13.56
N ASP A 448 -2.27 -15.56 -12.34
CA ASP A 448 -3.01 -15.42 -11.09
C ASP A 448 -2.24 -14.49 -10.14
N TRP A 449 -2.39 -14.69 -8.83
CA TRP A 449 -1.68 -13.91 -7.82
C TRP A 449 -0.15 -14.09 -7.89
N LEU A 450 0.34 -15.24 -8.30
CA LEU A 450 1.75 -15.56 -8.38
C LEU A 450 2.38 -15.01 -9.67
N ASP A 451 3.02 -13.86 -9.60
CA ASP A 451 3.67 -13.24 -10.77
C ASP A 451 4.74 -14.12 -11.45
N SER A 452 5.33 -15.07 -10.71
CA SER A 452 6.34 -15.99 -11.24
C SER A 452 5.80 -16.89 -12.36
N VAL A 453 4.50 -17.18 -12.35
CA VAL A 453 3.82 -18.02 -13.35
C VAL A 453 3.04 -17.23 -14.39
N ASN A 454 3.19 -15.92 -14.43
CA ASN A 454 2.61 -15.11 -15.51
C ASN A 454 3.01 -15.70 -16.86
N ARG A 455 2.02 -15.90 -17.74
CA ARG A 455 2.11 -16.51 -19.05
C ARG A 455 2.14 -18.06 -19.10
N ALA A 456 2.01 -18.74 -17.96
CA ALA A 456 1.97 -20.20 -17.95
C ALA A 456 0.75 -20.82 -18.66
N GLY A 457 -0.35 -20.05 -18.83
CA GLY A 457 -1.61 -20.49 -19.44
C GLY A 457 -2.07 -19.70 -20.67
N LEU A 458 -1.18 -18.95 -21.36
CA LEU A 458 -1.58 -18.09 -22.50
C LEU A 458 -2.23 -18.83 -23.68
N ARG A 459 -1.95 -20.12 -23.85
CA ARG A 459 -2.59 -20.97 -24.89
C ARG A 459 -3.93 -21.55 -24.44
N GLY A 460 -4.37 -21.25 -23.22
CA GLY A 460 -5.70 -21.60 -22.72
C GLY A 460 -5.85 -23.02 -22.16
N ARG A 461 -4.75 -23.74 -21.90
CA ARG A 461 -4.75 -25.05 -21.23
C ARG A 461 -4.46 -24.95 -19.73
N GLY A 462 -3.60 -23.99 -19.35
CA GLY A 462 -3.11 -23.85 -17.96
C GLY A 462 -4.24 -23.60 -16.95
N GLU A 463 -4.08 -24.13 -15.73
CA GLU A 463 -5.04 -24.05 -14.62
C GLU A 463 -4.36 -23.56 -13.33
N SER A 464 -5.12 -22.83 -12.47
CA SER A 464 -4.67 -22.33 -11.17
C SER A 464 -5.39 -23.03 -10.03
N VAL A 465 -4.63 -23.65 -9.15
CA VAL A 465 -5.16 -24.27 -7.91
C VAL A 465 -5.62 -23.19 -6.95
N MET A 466 -4.81 -22.14 -6.73
CA MET A 466 -5.17 -21.04 -5.81
C MET A 466 -6.48 -20.34 -6.23
N ALA A 467 -6.63 -19.99 -7.52
CA ALA A 467 -7.87 -19.38 -8.00
C ALA A 467 -9.08 -20.33 -7.87
N THR A 468 -8.89 -21.63 -8.04
CA THR A 468 -9.95 -22.63 -7.83
C THR A 468 -10.37 -22.68 -6.36
N GLU A 469 -9.42 -22.64 -5.42
CA GLU A 469 -9.73 -22.56 -3.99
C GLU A 469 -10.50 -21.27 -3.62
N GLN A 470 -10.13 -20.14 -4.21
CA GLN A 470 -10.87 -18.88 -4.02
C GLN A 470 -12.29 -18.97 -4.59
N LEU A 471 -12.48 -19.66 -5.72
CA LEU A 471 -13.82 -19.92 -6.28
C LEU A 471 -14.65 -20.80 -5.34
N VAL A 472 -14.07 -21.86 -4.76
CA VAL A 472 -14.71 -22.68 -3.73
C VAL A 472 -15.22 -21.84 -2.57
N MET A 473 -14.37 -20.96 -2.04
CA MET A 473 -14.76 -20.05 -0.95
C MET A 473 -15.91 -19.14 -1.36
N SER A 474 -15.83 -18.54 -2.55
CA SER A 474 -16.85 -17.61 -3.05
C SER A 474 -18.21 -18.31 -3.25
N LEU A 475 -18.21 -19.53 -3.80
CA LEU A 475 -19.42 -20.35 -4.01
C LEU A 475 -20.12 -20.72 -2.70
N ILE A 476 -19.38 -20.80 -1.59
CA ILE A 476 -19.96 -21.09 -0.28
C ILE A 476 -20.43 -19.80 0.43
N LEU A 477 -19.60 -18.74 0.41
CA LEU A 477 -19.83 -17.56 1.24
C LEU A 477 -20.85 -16.56 0.62
N ILE A 478 -20.80 -16.33 -0.69
CA ILE A 478 -21.64 -15.33 -1.33
C ILE A 478 -23.14 -15.67 -1.28
N PRO A 479 -23.57 -16.93 -1.49
CA PRO A 479 -24.98 -17.28 -1.31
C PRO A 479 -25.53 -17.00 0.09
N LEU A 480 -24.70 -17.16 1.15
CA LEU A 480 -25.09 -16.81 2.52
C LEU A 480 -25.34 -15.29 2.65
N LEU A 481 -24.50 -14.50 2.01
CA LEU A 481 -24.64 -13.06 1.96
C LEU A 481 -25.91 -12.64 1.20
N LEU A 482 -26.15 -13.22 0.03
CA LEU A 482 -27.36 -12.98 -0.76
C LEU A 482 -28.64 -13.41 -0.03
N LYS A 483 -28.62 -14.51 0.70
CA LYS A 483 -29.71 -14.94 1.54
C LYS A 483 -30.09 -13.89 2.57
N LYS A 484 -29.09 -13.31 3.25
CA LYS A 484 -29.33 -12.25 4.23
C LYS A 484 -29.80 -10.95 3.57
N ALA A 485 -29.22 -10.58 2.42
CA ALA A 485 -29.66 -9.42 1.64
C ALA A 485 -31.13 -9.55 1.20
N GLY A 486 -31.54 -10.76 0.79
CA GLY A 486 -32.93 -11.06 0.35
C GLY A 486 -34.02 -10.86 1.42
N GLU A 487 -33.63 -10.76 2.70
CA GLU A 487 -34.58 -10.42 3.78
C GLU A 487 -35.04 -8.94 3.68
N SER A 488 -34.26 -8.06 3.06
CA SER A 488 -34.52 -6.61 2.99
C SER A 488 -34.63 -6.07 1.58
N PHE A 489 -34.09 -6.78 0.57
CA PHE A 489 -34.02 -6.35 -0.82
C PHE A 489 -34.61 -7.40 -1.74
N SER A 490 -35.33 -6.93 -2.77
CA SER A 490 -35.85 -7.83 -3.81
C SER A 490 -34.70 -8.25 -4.73
N LEU A 491 -34.31 -9.50 -4.66
CA LEU A 491 -33.31 -10.12 -5.53
C LEU A 491 -33.95 -10.78 -6.73
N CYS A 492 -33.23 -10.89 -7.84
CA CYS A 492 -33.71 -11.57 -9.05
C CYS A 492 -33.44 -13.09 -8.99
N CYS A 493 -32.56 -13.56 -8.12
CA CYS A 493 -32.30 -14.97 -7.86
C CYS A 493 -33.06 -15.47 -6.63
N ASP A 494 -33.26 -16.78 -6.54
CA ASP A 494 -33.62 -17.47 -5.28
C ASP A 494 -32.32 -17.83 -4.54
N PRO A 495 -31.99 -17.13 -3.43
CA PRO A 495 -30.74 -17.40 -2.72
C PRO A 495 -30.64 -18.79 -2.12
N GLY A 496 -31.77 -19.40 -1.76
CA GLY A 496 -31.81 -20.78 -1.23
C GLY A 496 -31.38 -21.79 -2.27
N ARG A 497 -32.04 -21.74 -3.46
CA ARG A 497 -31.69 -22.58 -4.59
C ARG A 497 -30.25 -22.35 -5.06
N LEU A 498 -29.82 -21.08 -5.08
CA LEU A 498 -28.46 -20.72 -5.45
C LEU A 498 -27.42 -21.34 -4.49
N ALA A 499 -27.69 -21.32 -3.18
CA ALA A 499 -26.84 -21.94 -2.17
C ALA A 499 -26.71 -23.46 -2.37
N GLU A 500 -27.81 -24.15 -2.71
CA GLU A 500 -27.77 -25.58 -3.00
C GLU A 500 -26.99 -25.89 -4.28
N GLU A 501 -27.18 -25.10 -5.33
CA GLU A 501 -26.49 -25.29 -6.61
C GLU A 501 -24.98 -25.03 -6.46
N TYR A 502 -24.62 -23.86 -5.89
CA TYR A 502 -23.21 -23.46 -5.71
C TYR A 502 -22.50 -24.34 -4.67
N GLY A 503 -23.22 -24.81 -3.65
CA GLY A 503 -22.66 -25.78 -2.71
C GLY A 503 -22.25 -27.09 -3.39
N ARG A 504 -23.06 -27.61 -4.31
CA ARG A 504 -22.71 -28.81 -5.11
C ARG A 504 -21.49 -28.56 -6.00
N GLN A 505 -21.43 -27.38 -6.66
CA GLN A 505 -20.28 -27.02 -7.50
C GLN A 505 -19.00 -26.83 -6.68
N ALA A 506 -19.09 -26.27 -5.48
CA ALA A 506 -17.96 -26.15 -4.56
C ALA A 506 -17.41 -27.53 -4.17
N GLU A 507 -18.29 -28.47 -3.83
CA GLU A 507 -17.87 -29.86 -3.50
C GLU A 507 -17.29 -30.60 -4.72
N GLU A 508 -17.81 -30.35 -5.92
CA GLU A 508 -17.21 -30.89 -7.15
C GLU A 508 -15.81 -30.34 -7.38
N LEU A 509 -15.61 -29.03 -7.23
CA LEU A 509 -14.29 -28.40 -7.35
C LEU A 509 -13.30 -28.90 -6.28
N LYS A 510 -13.74 -29.06 -5.03
CA LYS A 510 -12.91 -29.67 -3.97
C LYS A 510 -12.50 -31.12 -4.37
N GLY A 511 -13.45 -31.87 -4.91
CA GLY A 511 -13.20 -33.23 -5.40
C GLY A 511 -12.15 -33.25 -6.52
N ASN A 512 -12.22 -32.31 -7.47
CA ASN A 512 -11.26 -32.17 -8.56
C ASN A 512 -9.87 -31.75 -8.04
N LEU A 513 -9.80 -30.78 -7.14
CA LEU A 513 -8.56 -30.36 -6.46
C LEU A 513 -7.88 -31.52 -5.76
N LEU A 514 -8.62 -32.30 -4.97
CA LEU A 514 -8.08 -33.47 -4.26
C LEU A 514 -7.66 -34.59 -5.19
N ARG A 515 -8.33 -34.77 -6.32
CA ARG A 515 -8.03 -35.85 -7.27
C ARG A 515 -6.84 -35.54 -8.16
N HIS A 516 -6.71 -34.25 -8.59
CA HIS A 516 -5.76 -33.90 -9.63
C HIS A 516 -4.58 -33.05 -9.11
N ALA A 517 -4.79 -32.23 -8.07
CA ALA A 517 -3.76 -31.34 -7.56
C ALA A 517 -3.11 -31.82 -6.24
N PHE A 518 -3.81 -32.57 -5.40
CA PHE A 518 -3.20 -33.12 -4.19
C PHE A 518 -2.29 -34.30 -4.54
N ASN A 519 -0.97 -34.13 -4.35
CA ASN A 519 0.04 -35.06 -4.83
C ASN A 519 0.40 -36.18 -3.82
N ALA A 520 1.22 -37.13 -4.28
CA ALA A 520 1.66 -38.29 -3.45
C ALA A 520 2.57 -37.89 -2.28
N HIS A 521 3.22 -36.71 -2.33
CA HIS A 521 4.04 -36.19 -1.26
C HIS A 521 3.22 -35.44 -0.19
N GLY A 522 1.89 -35.30 -0.40
CA GLY A 522 0.93 -34.80 0.57
C GLY A 522 0.82 -33.29 0.64
N PHE A 523 0.95 -32.59 -0.48
CA PHE A 523 0.70 -31.17 -0.63
C PHE A 523 0.04 -30.87 -1.99
N MET A 524 -0.44 -29.63 -2.19
CA MET A 524 -1.09 -29.21 -3.41
C MET A 524 -0.05 -28.82 -4.47
N ASN A 525 -0.10 -29.43 -5.64
CA ASN A 525 0.46 -28.84 -6.86
C ASN A 525 -0.23 -27.50 -7.12
N SER A 526 0.45 -26.54 -7.74
CA SER A 526 -0.10 -25.18 -7.73
C SER A 526 -0.60 -24.70 -9.07
N VAL A 527 0.10 -24.97 -10.14
CA VAL A 527 -0.26 -24.52 -11.49
C VAL A 527 -0.06 -25.68 -12.48
N PHE A 528 -1.08 -25.96 -13.28
CA PHE A 528 -0.93 -26.77 -14.48
C PHE A 528 -0.65 -25.82 -15.65
N ASN A 529 0.38 -26.11 -16.44
CA ASN A 529 0.81 -25.21 -17.51
C ASN A 529 0.29 -25.63 -18.90
N ASP A 530 0.49 -24.78 -19.89
CA ASP A 530 0.09 -25.02 -21.27
C ASP A 530 0.77 -26.21 -21.94
N ASP A 531 1.92 -26.68 -21.44
CA ASP A 531 2.64 -27.86 -21.94
C ASP A 531 2.17 -29.17 -21.28
N GLY A 532 1.22 -29.08 -20.33
CA GLY A 532 0.65 -30.27 -19.68
C GLY A 532 1.46 -30.74 -18.49
N HIS A 533 2.18 -29.86 -17.81
CA HIS A 533 2.95 -30.18 -16.61
C HIS A 533 2.42 -29.45 -15.40
N TRP A 534 2.45 -30.11 -14.26
CA TRP A 534 2.28 -29.46 -12.97
C TRP A 534 3.56 -28.71 -12.60
N LEU A 535 3.37 -27.48 -12.05
CA LEU A 535 4.42 -26.61 -11.54
C LEU A 535 4.19 -26.36 -10.06
N PHE A 536 5.28 -26.15 -9.33
CA PHE A 536 5.29 -26.16 -7.89
C PHE A 536 4.61 -27.44 -7.40
N SER A 537 5.22 -28.53 -7.73
CA SER A 537 4.71 -29.90 -7.59
C SER A 537 5.74 -30.81 -6.93
N ASP A 538 5.36 -32.07 -6.74
CA ASP A 538 6.28 -33.12 -6.27
C ASP A 538 7.40 -33.41 -7.27
N CYS A 539 7.21 -33.07 -8.54
CA CYS A 539 8.25 -33.17 -9.57
C CYS A 539 7.98 -32.18 -10.72
N ASP A 540 8.57 -31.01 -10.66
CA ASP A 540 8.52 -30.03 -11.74
C ASP A 540 9.31 -30.52 -12.97
N PRO A 541 9.11 -29.94 -14.19
CA PRO A 541 9.80 -30.37 -15.41
C PRO A 541 11.33 -30.37 -15.36
N ASP A 542 11.95 -29.65 -14.43
CA ASP A 542 13.39 -29.68 -14.17
C ASP A 542 13.82 -30.76 -13.17
N GLY A 543 12.89 -31.61 -12.73
CA GLY A 543 13.11 -32.70 -11.79
C GLY A 543 13.15 -32.28 -10.31
N LYS A 544 12.84 -31.00 -9.98
CA LYS A 544 12.83 -30.53 -8.60
C LYS A 544 11.42 -30.62 -8.00
N GLU A 545 11.36 -31.00 -6.73
CA GLU A 545 10.15 -30.79 -5.92
C GLU A 545 10.08 -29.30 -5.52
N ARG A 546 8.89 -28.69 -5.63
CA ARG A 546 8.64 -27.32 -5.17
C ARG A 546 7.33 -27.22 -4.43
N VAL A 547 7.40 -26.82 -3.17
CA VAL A 547 6.22 -26.46 -2.38
C VAL A 547 5.98 -24.94 -2.54
N TYR A 548 4.78 -24.57 -2.96
CA TYR A 548 4.34 -23.18 -3.02
C TYR A 548 3.34 -22.91 -1.90
N GLY A 549 3.66 -21.94 -1.04
CA GLY A 549 2.89 -21.64 0.16
C GLY A 549 1.42 -21.32 -0.11
N PRO A 550 1.09 -20.25 -0.88
CA PRO A 550 -0.29 -19.77 -1.03
C PRO A 550 -1.31 -20.81 -1.48
N SER A 551 -1.04 -21.67 -2.46
CA SER A 551 -1.99 -22.71 -2.85
C SER A 551 -2.29 -23.68 -1.71
N ASN A 552 -1.27 -24.02 -0.91
CA ASN A 552 -1.42 -24.88 0.26
C ASN A 552 -2.16 -24.17 1.41
N TYR A 553 -1.93 -22.88 1.58
CA TYR A 553 -2.64 -22.08 2.60
C TYR A 553 -4.12 -21.96 2.24
N TYR A 554 -4.45 -21.65 0.98
CA TYR A 554 -5.82 -21.56 0.53
C TYR A 554 -6.56 -22.90 0.59
N ALA A 555 -5.90 -24.02 0.36
CA ALA A 555 -6.49 -25.35 0.53
C ALA A 555 -6.94 -25.63 1.98
N ILE A 556 -6.21 -25.09 2.96
CA ILE A 556 -6.60 -25.12 4.38
C ILE A 556 -7.75 -24.15 4.65
N ILE A 557 -7.64 -22.91 4.16
CA ILE A 557 -8.62 -21.83 4.41
C ILE A 557 -9.99 -22.17 3.79
N SER A 558 -10.01 -22.75 2.60
CA SER A 558 -11.22 -23.15 1.88
C SER A 558 -11.88 -24.42 2.47
N GLY A 559 -11.15 -25.15 3.32
CA GLY A 559 -11.57 -26.45 3.83
C GLY A 559 -11.51 -27.58 2.79
N THR A 560 -10.72 -27.41 1.72
CA THR A 560 -10.46 -28.49 0.75
C THR A 560 -9.62 -29.60 1.38
N VAL A 561 -8.59 -29.25 2.15
CA VAL A 561 -7.82 -30.22 2.93
C VAL A 561 -8.20 -30.15 4.40
N THR A 562 -8.49 -31.33 4.98
CA THR A 562 -8.86 -31.47 6.39
C THR A 562 -8.22 -32.75 6.97
N GLY A 563 -8.17 -32.88 8.29
CA GLY A 563 -7.72 -34.08 8.98
C GLY A 563 -6.28 -34.48 8.61
N GLU A 564 -6.06 -35.72 8.19
CA GLU A 564 -4.71 -36.20 7.85
C GLU A 564 -4.08 -35.50 6.65
N ARG A 565 -4.90 -35.02 5.67
CA ARG A 565 -4.38 -34.23 4.56
C ARG A 565 -3.88 -32.87 5.03
N GLU A 566 -4.60 -32.22 5.92
CA GLU A 566 -4.18 -30.95 6.53
C GLU A 566 -2.84 -31.12 7.28
N LYS A 567 -2.68 -32.20 8.06
CA LYS A 567 -1.43 -32.51 8.76
C LYS A 567 -0.27 -32.69 7.78
N SER A 568 -0.50 -33.39 6.67
CA SER A 568 0.50 -33.60 5.63
C SER A 568 0.90 -32.29 4.95
N VAL A 569 -0.06 -31.41 4.65
CA VAL A 569 0.21 -30.07 4.09
C VAL A 569 1.08 -29.26 5.07
N TRP A 570 0.75 -29.25 6.37
CA TRP A 570 1.56 -28.55 7.37
C TRP A 570 2.99 -29.05 7.44
N LYS A 571 3.20 -30.38 7.34
CA LYS A 571 4.55 -30.96 7.28
C LYS A 571 5.36 -30.44 6.08
N ASN A 572 4.71 -30.25 4.94
CA ASN A 572 5.36 -29.74 3.72
C ASN A 572 5.59 -28.21 3.79
N ILE A 573 4.73 -27.45 4.46
CA ILE A 573 4.91 -26.01 4.66
C ILE A 573 6.20 -25.71 5.44
N GLU A 574 6.63 -26.60 6.36
CA GLU A 574 7.91 -26.42 7.07
C GLU A 574 9.13 -26.39 6.13
N LYS A 575 9.03 -26.93 4.90
CA LYS A 575 10.09 -26.79 3.87
C LYS A 575 10.29 -25.36 3.39
N LEU A 576 9.32 -24.45 3.66
CA LEU A 576 9.39 -23.05 3.32
C LEU A 576 10.12 -22.23 4.37
N ARG A 577 10.35 -22.79 5.57
CA ARG A 577 10.97 -22.08 6.68
C ARG A 577 12.38 -21.63 6.32
N TYR A 578 12.73 -20.43 6.74
CA TYR A 578 14.00 -19.78 6.50
C TYR A 578 14.43 -18.98 7.74
N ASP A 579 15.66 -18.48 7.79
CA ASP A 579 16.23 -17.84 8.98
C ASP A 579 15.42 -16.65 9.52
N PHE A 580 14.69 -15.94 8.65
CA PHE A 580 13.88 -14.78 9.02
C PHE A 580 12.46 -14.85 8.40
N GLY A 581 11.84 -16.00 8.43
CA GLY A 581 10.47 -16.23 8.04
C GLY A 581 10.25 -17.41 7.12
N TYR A 582 9.30 -17.26 6.19
CA TYR A 582 8.93 -18.31 5.23
C TYR A 582 9.14 -17.80 3.81
N LYS A 583 9.76 -18.59 2.97
CA LYS A 583 9.86 -18.34 1.54
C LYS A 583 8.50 -18.44 0.86
N LEU A 584 8.35 -17.80 -0.28
CA LEU A 584 7.13 -17.91 -1.08
C LEU A 584 6.98 -19.35 -1.62
N PHE A 585 8.10 -19.95 -2.04
CA PHE A 585 8.20 -21.38 -2.40
C PHE A 585 9.60 -21.93 -2.10
N SER A 586 9.70 -23.24 -1.96
CA SER A 586 10.90 -23.89 -1.39
C SER A 586 12.14 -23.73 -2.24
N GLU A 587 12.03 -23.89 -3.56
CA GLU A 587 13.13 -23.86 -4.53
C GLU A 587 12.87 -22.80 -5.61
N GLY A 588 13.83 -21.92 -5.86
CA GLY A 588 13.75 -20.88 -6.90
C GLY A 588 13.69 -21.43 -8.32
N LEU A 589 13.18 -20.60 -9.24
CA LEU A 589 13.11 -20.88 -10.66
C LEU A 589 14.25 -20.20 -11.42
N GLY A 590 14.71 -20.78 -12.56
CA GLY A 590 15.56 -20.06 -13.52
C GLY A 590 17.01 -20.50 -13.59
N GLU A 591 17.45 -21.56 -12.88
CA GLU A 591 18.76 -22.18 -13.17
C GLU A 591 18.85 -22.73 -14.59
N LYS A 592 17.71 -23.25 -15.10
CA LYS A 592 17.54 -23.64 -16.50
C LYS A 592 16.18 -23.15 -16.97
N PRO A 593 16.09 -22.52 -18.16
CA PRO A 593 14.81 -22.14 -18.73
C PRO A 593 13.90 -23.36 -18.88
N ILE A 594 12.67 -23.26 -18.38
CA ILE A 594 11.64 -24.29 -18.53
C ILE A 594 10.51 -23.69 -19.36
N PRO A 595 10.20 -24.21 -20.54
CA PRO A 595 9.12 -23.71 -21.38
C PRO A 595 7.79 -23.68 -20.61
N CYS A 596 6.98 -22.66 -20.85
CA CYS A 596 5.68 -22.44 -20.20
C CYS A 596 5.68 -22.45 -18.66
N HIS A 597 6.82 -22.21 -18.04
CA HIS A 597 6.93 -22.12 -16.57
C HIS A 597 6.60 -20.72 -16.03
N GLY A 598 6.34 -19.77 -16.90
CA GLY A 598 6.08 -18.39 -16.57
C GLY A 598 7.33 -17.51 -16.64
N ARG A 599 7.17 -16.26 -16.16
CA ARG A 599 8.16 -15.21 -16.31
C ARG A 599 9.50 -15.50 -15.63
N MET A 600 9.47 -16.13 -14.45
CA MET A 600 10.70 -16.37 -13.67
C MET A 600 11.57 -17.46 -14.24
N ALA A 601 11.00 -18.38 -15.02
CA ALA A 601 11.74 -19.48 -15.62
C ALA A 601 12.65 -19.06 -16.79
N SER A 602 12.58 -17.81 -17.24
CA SER A 602 13.52 -17.26 -18.23
C SER A 602 14.92 -17.04 -17.65
N GLY A 603 15.06 -17.04 -16.31
CA GLY A 603 16.32 -16.72 -15.64
C GLY A 603 16.59 -15.22 -15.51
N ASP A 604 15.65 -14.36 -15.92
CA ASP A 604 15.80 -12.91 -15.89
C ASP A 604 15.80 -12.35 -14.47
N ILE A 605 15.24 -13.08 -13.51
CA ILE A 605 15.20 -12.68 -12.10
C ILE A 605 15.98 -13.69 -11.27
N PRO A 606 17.06 -13.29 -10.59
CA PRO A 606 17.83 -14.16 -9.73
C PRO A 606 16.99 -14.85 -8.65
N ILE A 607 17.36 -16.07 -8.32
CA ILE A 607 16.76 -16.81 -7.21
C ILE A 607 16.97 -16.03 -5.91
N GLY A 608 15.93 -15.92 -5.10
CA GLY A 608 15.93 -15.16 -3.86
C GLY A 608 15.60 -13.67 -4.01
N LEU A 609 15.30 -13.20 -5.23
CA LEU A 609 14.80 -11.85 -5.49
C LEU A 609 13.36 -11.89 -5.99
N TRP A 610 12.60 -10.84 -5.71
CA TRP A 610 11.31 -10.49 -6.31
C TRP A 610 10.41 -11.68 -6.66
N ALA A 611 9.71 -12.24 -5.70
CA ALA A 611 8.81 -13.39 -5.89
C ALA A 611 9.46 -14.63 -6.55
N ASN A 612 10.79 -14.72 -6.56
CA ASN A 612 11.50 -15.94 -7.01
C ASN A 612 12.15 -16.67 -5.83
N GLY A 613 11.32 -17.23 -4.95
CA GLY A 613 11.78 -17.97 -3.78
C GLY A 613 12.31 -17.13 -2.64
N ASN A 614 12.01 -15.82 -2.61
CA ASN A 614 12.27 -14.95 -1.46
C ASN A 614 11.07 -14.90 -0.50
N MET A 615 11.20 -14.13 0.60
CA MET A 615 10.10 -13.86 1.52
C MET A 615 9.24 -12.74 0.93
N TYR A 616 8.19 -13.12 0.24
CA TYR A 616 7.21 -12.20 -0.34
C TYR A 616 6.04 -12.06 0.64
N ASN A 617 6.13 -11.07 1.54
CA ASN A 617 5.38 -11.00 2.80
C ASN A 617 3.88 -11.22 2.69
N HIS A 618 3.23 -10.69 1.66
CA HIS A 618 1.79 -10.89 1.47
C HIS A 618 1.45 -12.39 1.36
N GLY A 619 2.14 -13.11 0.49
CA GLY A 619 1.93 -14.54 0.26
C GLY A 619 2.63 -15.44 1.26
N SER A 620 3.90 -15.12 1.59
CA SER A 620 4.71 -15.95 2.49
C SER A 620 4.20 -15.94 3.93
N HIS A 621 3.77 -14.78 4.40
CA HIS A 621 3.39 -14.57 5.80
C HIS A 621 1.91 -14.22 5.96
N GLY A 622 1.34 -13.34 5.13
CA GLY A 622 -0.05 -12.92 5.28
C GLY A 622 -1.06 -14.06 5.11
N PHE A 623 -0.98 -14.80 4.01
CA PHE A 623 -1.85 -15.95 3.79
C PHE A 623 -1.53 -17.12 4.74
N LEU A 624 -0.24 -17.32 5.07
CA LEU A 624 0.18 -18.30 6.06
C LEU A 624 -0.46 -18.04 7.42
N ALA A 625 -0.40 -16.80 7.89
CA ALA A 625 -0.98 -16.41 9.18
C ALA A 625 -2.48 -16.70 9.24
N ARG A 626 -3.22 -16.42 8.16
CA ARG A 626 -4.64 -16.79 8.05
C ARG A 626 -4.85 -18.31 8.14
N ALA A 627 -4.06 -19.11 7.45
CA ALA A 627 -4.15 -20.57 7.50
C ALA A 627 -3.83 -21.11 8.90
N LEU A 628 -2.81 -20.55 9.57
CA LEU A 628 -2.41 -20.93 10.92
C LEU A 628 -3.54 -20.67 11.93
N THR A 629 -4.18 -19.51 11.87
CA THR A 629 -5.30 -19.19 12.77
C THR A 629 -6.53 -20.03 12.50
N VAL A 630 -6.83 -20.35 11.22
CA VAL A 630 -7.90 -21.30 10.86
C VAL A 630 -7.60 -22.70 11.43
N SER A 631 -6.34 -23.08 11.52
CA SER A 631 -5.92 -24.37 12.11
C SER A 631 -5.75 -24.33 13.63
N GLY A 632 -5.91 -23.16 14.29
CA GLY A 632 -5.71 -22.99 15.72
C GLY A 632 -4.25 -23.06 16.18
N ARG A 633 -3.31 -22.77 15.27
CA ARG A 633 -1.85 -22.82 15.51
C ARG A 633 -1.35 -21.47 16.04
N ALA A 634 -1.71 -21.14 17.28
CA ALA A 634 -1.52 -19.80 17.84
C ALA A 634 -0.04 -19.38 17.94
N GLU A 635 0.82 -20.26 18.43
CA GLU A 635 2.25 -19.96 18.59
C GLU A 635 2.91 -19.64 17.25
N GLN A 636 2.64 -20.46 16.23
CA GLN A 636 3.16 -20.23 14.89
C GLN A 636 2.57 -18.97 14.23
N ALA A 637 1.30 -18.65 14.47
CA ALA A 637 0.68 -17.43 13.97
C ALA A 637 1.32 -16.17 14.59
N TYR A 638 1.69 -16.25 15.85
CA TYR A 638 2.40 -15.18 16.54
C TYR A 638 3.83 -15.01 16.02
N ASP A 639 4.56 -16.12 15.80
CA ASP A 639 5.88 -16.06 15.17
C ASP A 639 5.81 -15.40 13.78
N VAL A 640 4.82 -15.77 12.97
CA VAL A 640 4.62 -15.15 11.64
C VAL A 640 4.28 -13.67 11.75
N MET A 641 3.55 -13.26 12.76
CA MET A 641 3.28 -11.85 13.04
C MET A 641 4.59 -11.07 13.31
N LYS A 642 5.53 -11.64 14.07
CA LYS A 642 6.84 -11.02 14.30
C LYS A 642 7.64 -10.84 13.01
N TYR A 643 7.52 -11.76 12.05
CA TYR A 643 8.15 -11.61 10.72
C TYR A 643 7.44 -10.59 9.81
N LEU A 644 6.19 -10.27 10.08
CA LEU A 644 5.42 -9.27 9.31
C LEU A 644 5.60 -7.85 9.83
N LEU A 645 5.60 -7.68 11.16
CA LEU A 645 5.54 -6.36 11.78
C LEU A 645 6.95 -5.84 12.11
N PRO A 646 7.38 -4.76 11.48
CA PRO A 646 8.77 -4.28 11.53
C PRO A 646 9.18 -3.62 12.86
N TYR A 647 8.26 -3.47 13.83
CA TYR A 647 8.60 -2.95 15.15
C TYR A 647 9.54 -3.89 15.94
N ASP A 648 9.50 -5.16 15.63
CA ASP A 648 10.36 -6.17 16.22
C ASP A 648 11.77 -6.08 15.60
N GLN A 649 12.67 -5.41 16.31
CA GLN A 649 14.03 -5.17 15.85
C GLN A 649 14.94 -6.39 16.00
N GLU A 650 14.54 -7.43 16.72
CA GLU A 650 15.25 -8.70 16.77
C GLU A 650 15.11 -9.44 15.43
N HIS A 651 13.91 -9.48 14.87
CA HIS A 651 13.64 -10.09 13.57
C HIS A 651 13.95 -9.15 12.39
N HIS A 652 13.85 -7.83 12.59
CA HIS A 652 14.01 -6.83 11.52
C HIS A 652 15.01 -5.72 11.87
N PRO A 653 16.28 -6.05 12.19
CA PRO A 653 17.26 -5.03 12.52
C PRO A 653 17.45 -4.05 11.35
N VAL A 654 17.32 -2.76 11.62
CA VAL A 654 17.38 -1.67 10.62
C VAL A 654 18.71 -1.70 9.85
N GLU A 655 19.80 -2.07 10.50
CA GLU A 655 21.13 -2.17 9.92
C GLU A 655 21.19 -3.19 8.77
N ILE A 656 20.36 -4.22 8.83
CA ILE A 656 20.28 -5.29 7.81
C ILE A 656 19.18 -4.98 6.82
N THR A 657 17.97 -4.74 7.30
CA THR A 657 16.78 -4.54 6.44
C THR A 657 16.87 -3.26 5.63
N ARG A 658 17.54 -2.23 6.15
CA ARG A 658 17.57 -0.88 5.57
C ARG A 658 16.18 -0.29 5.35
N SER A 659 15.22 -0.67 6.19
CA SER A 659 13.86 -0.15 6.21
C SER A 659 13.57 0.51 7.55
N ALA A 660 12.68 1.48 7.54
CA ALA A 660 12.24 2.12 8.78
C ALA A 660 11.48 1.12 9.66
N PRO A 661 11.69 1.13 11.00
CA PRO A 661 11.13 0.16 11.93
C PRO A 661 9.59 0.29 12.12
N TYR A 662 8.97 1.19 11.40
CA TYR A 662 7.53 1.41 11.41
C TYR A 662 6.88 1.15 10.04
N ALA A 663 7.66 0.73 9.03
CA ALA A 663 7.15 0.55 7.67
C ALA A 663 7.15 -0.93 7.28
N ILE A 664 5.96 -1.51 7.15
CA ILE A 664 5.78 -2.83 6.55
C ILE A 664 6.30 -2.79 5.12
N VAL A 665 7.02 -3.83 4.73
CA VAL A 665 7.64 -3.98 3.42
C VAL A 665 6.95 -5.09 2.62
N ASN A 666 7.06 -5.01 1.29
CA ASN A 666 6.48 -6.03 0.42
C ASN A 666 7.26 -7.35 0.49
N CYS A 667 8.57 -7.28 0.51
CA CYS A 667 9.40 -8.49 0.60
C CYS A 667 10.77 -8.23 1.22
N TYR A 668 11.40 -9.32 1.70
CA TYR A 668 12.80 -9.38 2.07
C TYR A 668 13.56 -10.25 1.07
N GLN A 669 14.77 -9.83 0.71
CA GLN A 669 15.58 -10.52 -0.30
C GLN A 669 16.38 -11.67 0.31
N GLY A 670 16.53 -12.74 -0.46
CA GLY A 670 17.23 -13.97 -0.07
C GLY A 670 18.57 -14.20 -0.78
N VAL A 671 19.06 -13.23 -1.56
CA VAL A 671 20.36 -13.35 -2.23
C VAL A 671 21.49 -12.89 -1.32
N PRO A 672 22.71 -13.48 -1.41
CA PRO A 672 23.78 -13.22 -0.44
C PRO A 672 24.13 -11.75 -0.25
N TYR A 673 24.21 -10.94 -1.32
CA TYR A 673 24.57 -9.54 -1.23
C TYR A 673 23.48 -8.65 -0.61
N PHE A 674 22.19 -9.03 -0.81
CA PHE A 674 21.04 -8.31 -0.29
C PHE A 674 20.26 -9.11 0.75
N TYR A 675 20.94 -10.03 1.40
CA TYR A 675 20.32 -10.94 2.37
C TYR A 675 19.54 -10.18 3.43
N HIS A 676 18.27 -10.53 3.61
CA HIS A 676 17.31 -9.90 4.52
C HIS A 676 17.08 -8.39 4.27
N ARG A 677 17.51 -7.88 3.13
CA ARG A 677 17.26 -6.49 2.79
C ARG A 677 15.81 -6.32 2.33
N ALA A 678 15.15 -5.29 2.85
CA ALA A 678 13.79 -4.95 2.47
C ALA A 678 13.72 -4.41 1.04
N ALA A 679 12.66 -4.77 0.32
CA ALA A 679 12.31 -4.19 -0.95
C ALA A 679 10.85 -3.75 -0.97
N MET A 680 10.57 -2.68 -1.71
CA MET A 680 9.28 -2.01 -1.81
C MET A 680 8.67 -1.72 -0.42
N PRO A 681 9.39 -0.92 0.40
CA PRO A 681 8.89 -0.55 1.71
C PRO A 681 7.69 0.38 1.60
N PHE A 682 6.81 0.32 2.59
CA PHE A 682 5.70 1.23 2.82
C PHE A 682 4.46 1.04 1.91
N LEU A 683 4.60 1.03 0.58
CA LEU A 683 3.46 0.89 -0.34
C LEU A 683 3.26 -0.59 -0.72
N THR A 684 2.52 -1.31 0.09
CA THR A 684 2.31 -2.76 -0.08
C THR A 684 0.97 -3.22 0.49
N GLY A 685 0.31 -4.17 -0.19
CA GLY A 685 -0.90 -4.82 0.32
C GLY A 685 -0.67 -5.70 1.56
N THR A 686 0.58 -5.96 1.92
CA THR A 686 0.92 -6.65 3.16
C THR A 686 0.36 -5.92 4.39
N VAL A 687 0.23 -4.59 4.35
CA VAL A 687 -0.32 -3.80 5.45
C VAL A 687 -1.78 -4.12 5.72
N ALA A 688 -2.60 -4.30 4.68
CA ALA A 688 -3.99 -4.71 4.83
C ALA A 688 -4.11 -6.12 5.43
N MET A 689 -3.24 -7.03 5.01
CA MET A 689 -3.14 -8.37 5.59
C MET A 689 -2.72 -8.32 7.06
N SER A 690 -1.78 -7.43 7.42
CA SER A 690 -1.31 -7.27 8.81
C SER A 690 -2.41 -6.71 9.73
N LEU A 691 -3.21 -5.76 9.27
CA LEU A 691 -4.39 -5.28 10.01
C LEU A 691 -5.38 -6.43 10.26
N ARG A 692 -5.71 -7.19 9.21
CA ARG A 692 -6.62 -8.35 9.33
C ARG A 692 -6.01 -9.45 10.21
N LEU A 693 -4.69 -9.67 10.14
CA LEU A 693 -4.01 -10.63 11.00
C LEU A 693 -4.23 -10.31 12.47
N VAL A 694 -3.96 -9.07 12.88
CA VAL A 694 -4.07 -8.71 14.29
C VAL A 694 -5.52 -8.76 14.74
N TYR A 695 -6.42 -8.02 14.11
CA TYR A 695 -7.80 -7.89 14.58
C TYR A 695 -8.68 -9.09 14.27
N ASN A 696 -8.65 -9.57 13.03
CA ASN A 696 -9.62 -10.60 12.62
C ASN A 696 -9.14 -12.01 12.98
N TRP A 697 -7.83 -12.25 12.93
CA TRP A 697 -7.34 -13.62 13.09
C TRP A 697 -6.74 -13.90 14.46
N ILE A 698 -5.81 -13.08 14.95
CA ILE A 698 -5.21 -13.30 16.28
C ILE A 698 -6.18 -12.94 17.40
N MET A 699 -6.80 -11.75 17.36
CA MET A 699 -7.84 -11.38 18.32
C MET A 699 -9.13 -12.18 18.12
N GLY A 700 -9.29 -12.83 16.95
CA GLY A 700 -10.39 -13.72 16.65
C GLY A 700 -11.73 -13.04 16.39
N ILE A 701 -11.71 -11.82 15.86
CA ILE A 701 -12.92 -11.07 15.49
C ILE A 701 -13.31 -11.44 14.07
N GLY A 702 -14.26 -12.36 13.93
CA GLY A 702 -14.83 -12.76 12.66
C GLY A 702 -16.19 -12.11 12.42
N TYR A 703 -16.55 -12.00 11.13
CA TYR A 703 -17.81 -11.43 10.71
C TYR A 703 -18.60 -12.43 9.87
N SER A 704 -19.89 -12.48 10.11
CA SER A 704 -20.82 -13.26 9.29
C SER A 704 -22.05 -12.42 8.91
N PRO A 705 -22.85 -12.83 7.93
CA PRO A 705 -24.07 -12.11 7.58
C PRO A 705 -25.06 -11.91 8.75
N GLU A 706 -24.97 -12.73 9.78
CA GLU A 706 -25.93 -12.75 10.90
C GLU A 706 -25.36 -12.16 12.20
N GLY A 707 -24.03 -11.94 12.30
CA GLY A 707 -23.43 -11.43 13.52
C GLY A 707 -21.93 -11.67 13.64
N LEU A 708 -21.41 -11.52 14.84
CA LEU A 708 -19.98 -11.69 15.13
C LEU A 708 -19.64 -13.16 15.40
N LEU A 709 -18.49 -13.57 14.90
CA LEU A 709 -17.83 -14.83 15.23
C LEU A 709 -16.63 -14.52 16.13
N ILE A 710 -16.51 -15.21 17.23
CA ILE A 710 -15.41 -15.01 18.20
C ILE A 710 -14.61 -16.31 18.25
N CYS A 711 -13.33 -16.20 17.88
CA CYS A 711 -12.42 -17.34 17.82
C CYS A 711 -10.96 -16.88 18.02
N PRO A 712 -10.58 -16.47 19.24
CA PRO A 712 -9.21 -15.99 19.50
C PRO A 712 -8.15 -17.05 19.24
N CYS A 713 -7.06 -16.62 18.65
CA CYS A 713 -5.89 -17.45 18.35
C CYS A 713 -4.63 -16.79 18.96
N LEU A 714 -4.68 -16.57 20.28
CA LEU A 714 -3.61 -15.93 21.04
C LEU A 714 -2.50 -16.91 21.38
N SER A 715 -1.25 -16.46 21.23
CA SER A 715 -0.08 -17.19 21.74
C SER A 715 -0.07 -17.20 23.28
N SER A 716 0.61 -18.19 23.85
CA SER A 716 0.86 -18.26 25.31
C SER A 716 1.75 -17.13 25.83
N GLU A 717 2.38 -16.35 24.95
CA GLU A 717 3.13 -15.13 25.29
C GLU A 717 2.23 -14.03 25.90
N PHE A 718 0.93 -14.04 25.58
CA PHE A 718 -0.03 -13.07 26.10
C PHE A 718 -0.82 -13.65 27.27
N SER A 719 -0.84 -12.96 28.41
CA SER A 719 -1.74 -13.32 29.52
C SER A 719 -3.17 -12.83 29.26
N PHE A 720 -3.32 -11.76 28.53
CA PHE A 720 -4.59 -11.23 28.03
C PHE A 720 -4.42 -10.48 26.71
N ALA A 721 -5.52 -10.26 26.02
CA ALA A 721 -5.61 -9.31 24.93
C ALA A 721 -6.97 -8.64 24.89
N GLU A 722 -7.00 -7.35 24.64
CA GLU A 722 -8.23 -6.58 24.44
C GLU A 722 -8.25 -5.99 23.03
N ALA A 723 -9.45 -5.89 22.45
CA ALA A 723 -9.69 -5.15 21.23
C ALA A 723 -10.92 -4.25 21.40
N GLU A 724 -10.80 -3.00 20.99
CA GLU A 724 -11.91 -2.05 20.88
C GLU A 724 -12.19 -1.77 19.40
N PHE A 725 -13.45 -1.86 18.98
CA PHE A 725 -13.87 -1.63 17.60
C PHE A 725 -15.36 -1.29 17.50
N CYS A 726 -15.77 -0.81 16.34
CA CYS A 726 -17.19 -0.62 16.02
C CYS A 726 -17.69 -1.74 15.09
N TYR A 727 -18.91 -2.22 15.36
CA TYR A 727 -19.63 -3.15 14.50
C TYR A 727 -21.10 -2.73 14.44
N ASP A 728 -21.62 -2.52 13.22
CA ASP A 728 -23.01 -2.09 13.01
C ASP A 728 -23.39 -0.82 13.82
N GLY A 729 -22.49 0.16 13.88
CA GLY A 729 -22.67 1.38 14.68
C GLY A 729 -22.61 1.21 16.20
N LYS A 730 -22.33 -0.01 16.69
CA LYS A 730 -22.23 -0.36 18.09
C LYS A 730 -20.77 -0.44 18.52
N ARG A 731 -20.47 0.01 19.73
CA ARG A 731 -19.15 -0.12 20.35
C ARG A 731 -18.97 -1.50 20.94
N ILE A 732 -17.86 -2.13 20.63
CA ILE A 732 -17.50 -3.45 21.13
C ILE A 732 -16.14 -3.35 21.82
N ARG A 733 -16.05 -3.84 23.06
CA ARG A 733 -14.82 -4.16 23.75
C ARG A 733 -14.76 -5.67 23.94
N LEU A 734 -13.80 -6.30 23.31
CA LEU A 734 -13.53 -7.73 23.47
C LEU A 734 -12.29 -7.91 24.33
N ARG A 735 -12.41 -8.68 25.41
CA ARG A 735 -11.28 -9.07 26.24
C ARG A 735 -11.15 -10.58 26.28
N THR A 736 -9.97 -11.07 26.00
CA THR A 736 -9.61 -12.48 26.09
C THR A 736 -8.62 -12.65 27.25
N GLU A 737 -9.03 -13.39 28.28
CA GLU A 737 -8.14 -13.89 29.33
C GLU A 737 -7.49 -15.19 28.85
N ASN A 738 -6.16 -15.25 28.89
CA ASN A 738 -5.39 -16.30 28.24
C ASN A 738 -4.32 -16.90 29.16
N PRO A 739 -4.73 -17.59 30.24
CA PRO A 739 -3.78 -18.23 31.13
C PRO A 739 -3.06 -19.38 30.42
N ALA A 740 -1.73 -19.30 30.31
CA ALA A 740 -0.87 -20.23 29.57
C ALA A 740 -1.03 -21.72 29.96
N ASP A 741 -1.43 -21.97 31.20
CA ASP A 741 -1.50 -23.30 31.83
C ASP A 741 -2.92 -23.90 31.89
N LYS A 742 -3.95 -23.24 31.35
CA LYS A 742 -5.36 -23.64 31.51
C LYS A 742 -6.17 -23.72 30.21
N ARG A 743 -5.52 -23.75 29.05
CA ARG A 743 -6.26 -23.90 27.78
C ARG A 743 -6.86 -25.30 27.70
N PRO A 744 -8.15 -25.46 27.48
CA PRO A 744 -8.77 -26.75 27.23
C PRO A 744 -8.20 -27.39 25.95
N GLU A 745 -7.96 -28.70 25.97
CA GLU A 745 -7.48 -29.44 24.79
C GLU A 745 -8.47 -29.36 23.60
N ASP A 746 -9.78 -29.18 23.88
CA ASP A 746 -10.83 -29.04 22.88
C ASP A 746 -10.97 -27.62 22.32
N GLY A 747 -10.16 -26.65 22.82
CA GLY A 747 -10.17 -25.25 22.40
C GLY A 747 -11.44 -24.47 22.78
N LYS A 748 -12.31 -25.04 23.64
CA LYS A 748 -13.51 -24.38 24.12
C LYS A 748 -13.19 -23.36 25.20
N PHE A 749 -13.96 -22.29 25.23
CA PHE A 749 -13.84 -21.22 26.19
C PHE A 749 -15.22 -20.76 26.67
N ILE A 750 -15.27 -20.06 27.79
CA ILE A 750 -16.48 -19.39 28.25
C ILE A 750 -16.61 -18.06 27.54
N LEU A 751 -17.73 -17.85 26.84
CA LEU A 751 -18.08 -16.58 26.22
C LEU A 751 -19.10 -15.86 27.09
N ARG A 752 -18.84 -14.59 27.40
CA ARG A 752 -19.79 -13.72 28.07
C ARG A 752 -20.10 -12.49 27.24
N LEU A 753 -21.36 -12.10 27.20
CA LEU A 753 -21.79 -10.84 26.62
C LEU A 753 -22.46 -10.01 27.72
N ASN A 754 -21.88 -8.85 28.05
CA ASN A 754 -22.36 -7.93 29.07
C ASN A 754 -22.59 -8.64 30.44
N GLY A 755 -21.60 -9.48 30.83
CA GLY A 755 -21.60 -10.25 32.10
C GLY A 755 -22.46 -11.51 32.08
N ARG A 756 -23.15 -11.84 30.98
CA ARG A 756 -23.99 -13.04 30.86
C ARG A 756 -23.33 -14.08 30.00
N ASN A 757 -23.24 -15.31 30.50
CA ASN A 757 -22.73 -16.44 29.71
C ASN A 757 -23.56 -16.64 28.44
N ARG A 758 -22.87 -16.97 27.34
CA ARG A 758 -23.44 -17.34 26.04
C ARG A 758 -22.88 -18.69 25.62
N ASP A 759 -23.76 -19.61 25.31
CA ASP A 759 -23.42 -20.93 24.75
C ASP A 759 -24.04 -21.03 23.37
N CYS A 760 -23.50 -20.22 22.42
CA CYS A 760 -23.95 -20.18 21.06
C CYS A 760 -22.76 -20.43 20.15
N TRP A 761 -22.74 -21.56 19.49
CA TRP A 761 -21.69 -22.01 18.59
C TRP A 761 -22.25 -22.24 17.19
N LYS A 762 -21.46 -21.85 16.19
CA LYS A 762 -21.82 -21.99 14.79
C LYS A 762 -20.67 -22.63 14.04
N LYS A 763 -21.01 -23.57 13.16
CA LYS A 763 -19.99 -24.16 12.28
C LYS A 763 -19.57 -23.16 11.23
N ASP A 764 -18.28 -23.00 11.06
CA ASP A 764 -17.68 -22.26 9.98
C ASP A 764 -18.07 -22.91 8.65
N PRO A 765 -18.64 -22.16 7.69
CA PRO A 765 -19.16 -22.77 6.46
C PRO A 765 -18.08 -23.36 5.55
N LEU A 766 -16.82 -22.91 5.66
CA LEU A 766 -15.71 -23.39 4.87
C LEU A 766 -15.07 -24.65 5.46
N THR A 767 -14.77 -24.60 6.74
CA THR A 767 -13.94 -25.63 7.43
C THR A 767 -14.74 -26.59 8.30
N GLY A 768 -16.01 -26.26 8.60
CA GLY A 768 -16.85 -27.02 9.53
C GLY A 768 -16.46 -26.91 11.02
N LYS A 769 -15.41 -26.15 11.35
CA LYS A 769 -14.95 -25.95 12.74
C LYS A 769 -15.95 -25.07 13.50
N GLU A 770 -16.15 -25.36 14.77
CA GLU A 770 -17.04 -24.56 15.62
C GLU A 770 -16.39 -23.22 16.01
N LYS A 771 -17.16 -22.14 15.93
CA LYS A 771 -16.80 -20.80 16.41
C LYS A 771 -17.90 -20.26 17.30
N ALA A 772 -17.54 -19.56 18.38
CA ALA A 772 -18.53 -18.89 19.18
C ALA A 772 -19.21 -17.78 18.37
N PHE A 773 -20.53 -17.64 18.52
CA PHE A 773 -21.35 -16.77 17.70
C PHE A 773 -22.18 -15.83 18.56
N LEU A 774 -22.23 -14.57 18.19
CA LEU A 774 -23.06 -13.53 18.78
C LEU A 774 -23.98 -12.93 17.72
N PRO A 775 -25.29 -13.21 17.79
CA PRO A 775 -26.27 -12.62 16.87
C PRO A 775 -26.25 -11.09 16.93
N ARG A 776 -26.37 -10.44 15.76
CA ARG A 776 -26.38 -8.97 15.64
C ARG A 776 -27.45 -8.30 16.49
N GLU A 777 -28.62 -8.91 16.59
CA GLU A 777 -29.76 -8.43 17.35
C GLU A 777 -29.57 -8.45 18.86
N GLU A 778 -28.66 -9.25 19.37
CA GLU A 778 -28.34 -9.28 20.82
C GLU A 778 -27.38 -8.17 21.26
N LEU A 779 -26.75 -7.48 20.31
CA LEU A 779 -25.78 -6.42 20.60
C LEU A 779 -26.47 -5.11 20.95
N LEU A 780 -26.09 -4.53 22.07
CA LEU A 780 -26.51 -3.20 22.57
C LEU A 780 -25.64 -2.09 21.89
N PRO A 781 -25.95 -0.79 22.12
CA PRO A 781 -25.06 0.29 21.66
C PRO A 781 -23.61 0.20 22.18
N GLU A 782 -23.44 -0.30 23.40
CA GLU A 782 -22.13 -0.59 24.01
C GLU A 782 -22.12 -2.04 24.52
N ASN A 783 -21.04 -2.77 24.21
CA ASN A 783 -20.93 -4.18 24.54
C ASN A 783 -19.56 -4.50 25.10
N PHE A 784 -19.58 -5.34 26.14
CA PHE A 784 -18.39 -5.97 26.68
C PHE A 784 -18.47 -7.48 26.44
N ILE A 785 -17.53 -8.00 25.68
CA ILE A 785 -17.39 -9.41 25.36
C ILE A 785 -16.17 -9.95 26.09
N GLU A 786 -16.34 -11.02 26.85
CA GLU A 786 -15.26 -11.68 27.57
C GLU A 786 -15.12 -13.12 27.06
N VAL A 787 -13.87 -13.49 26.76
CA VAL A 787 -13.46 -14.86 26.47
C VAL A 787 -12.55 -15.34 27.59
N ILE A 788 -12.88 -16.46 28.19
CA ILE A 788 -12.14 -17.03 29.34
C ILE A 788 -11.82 -18.48 28.98
N PHE A 789 -10.54 -18.77 28.72
CA PHE A 789 -10.03 -20.10 28.46
C PHE A 789 -9.92 -20.94 29.73
#